data_b55ddc93ba8a43a22e3a29c4612324a7
#
_entry.id   b55ddc93ba8a43a22e3a29c4612324a7
#
_cell.length_a   1.000
_cell.length_b   1.000
_cell.length_c   1.000
_cell.angle_alpha   90.00
_cell.angle_beta   90.00
_cell.angle_gamma   90.00
#
_symmetry.space_group_name_H-M   'P 1'
#
loop_
_entity.id
_entity.type
_entity.pdbx_description
1 polymer ?
#
loop_
_entity_poly.entity_id
_entity_poly.type
_entity_poly.pdbx_seq_one_letter_code
_entity_poly.pdbx_strand_id
1 'polypeptide(L)'
;MGTGDEQPDAEQEKAPGVPDEPAADADGSADVHADADEPDGLDGLDGLDGLDGLDGPDGPDDVDEPAAPDEPEQYEELDELSDFDGYDGYEDGEDPGDPVPAARRPGARRAVLASVAVVTAGLLTVGGIAAYNLSSAVFGGSSGTPHASKAVPATPPAADQATAAAKAFLAAWASGDLDAASQLTDRPNTAAAQLLEFKQQLSYASLTSTVGGQDAGAAPTSADVGVGFQVTVTFAAGSSPWTYQGGLSVRQSGGTGKPVVHWDPTVIHPLLTGSNSITLRAIATPVATPVDRNGRSLAGFPSLVPLLASLQVPGSAQPTDPTSGNGQAVVLLDADGGNAQQLFVVSQPQAGPQLKLTIDADVQKAAEAAVAAQSTGGNPVGLVAIEPSTGNILAVANAPANGFNQAFLAKLAPGSTMKVITAAALLEYTNDTPDSTVPCPETVNSPRLWPNDEPGSFPDYTLADDFAHSCNTAFIQENQTKLPFGILPKVAQQFGIGQPWSTAPGVQSLDMVVPPPVTSDDAAAEAIGQFTIVSNPLAMASVAATVQNGTFHQPILLPGQPQVAAAQPLPGSVASELRRMMAQTASSGTAEQAMAGLSGQVGAKTGTAQVNGAPASNSWFIGYRDNLAVAAEVEGGGHGAGAAGQAAAQVLGVGNQ
;
A
#
# COMPACT_ATOMS: atom_id res chain seq x y z
N MET A 1 51.45 -45.44 -19.90
CA MET A 1 52.20 -44.69 -20.87
C MET A 1 51.71 -43.28 -20.72
N GLY A 2 52.28 -42.43 -19.99
CA GLY A 2 53.63 -41.84 -20.05
C GLY A 2 53.42 -40.42 -20.43
N THR A 3 53.61 -39.60 -19.46
CA THR A 3 54.55 -38.49 -19.23
C THR A 3 54.04 -37.19 -19.88
N GLY A 4 54.13 -36.05 -19.29
CA GLY A 4 54.88 -35.48 -18.21
C GLY A 4 54.53 -34.00 -18.14
N ASP A 5 54.72 -33.47 -17.00
CA ASP A 5 55.21 -32.21 -16.50
C ASP A 5 55.41 -31.04 -17.48
N GLU A 6 54.95 -29.89 -17.05
CA GLU A 6 55.79 -28.70 -16.84
C GLU A 6 54.94 -27.52 -16.31
N GLN A 7 55.27 -27.10 -15.05
CA GLN A 7 55.09 -25.74 -14.56
C GLN A 7 56.22 -24.85 -15.12
N PRO A 8 55.99 -23.54 -15.28
CA PRO A 8 56.90 -22.60 -14.65
C PRO A 8 56.25 -21.47 -13.85
N ASP A 9 56.86 -21.32 -12.71
CA ASP A 9 57.40 -20.16 -11.99
C ASP A 9 56.61 -18.86 -11.86
N ALA A 10 56.58 -18.49 -10.62
CA ALA A 10 56.20 -17.25 -10.01
C ALA A 10 57.10 -16.06 -10.41
N GLU A 11 56.51 -14.91 -10.67
CA GLU A 11 57.16 -13.62 -10.48
C GLU A 11 56.38 -12.76 -9.51
N GLN A 12 57.04 -12.47 -8.41
CA GLN A 12 56.69 -11.47 -7.39
C GLN A 12 56.98 -10.08 -7.98
N GLU A 13 56.00 -9.20 -7.95
CA GLU A 13 56.27 -7.78 -8.13
C GLU A 13 55.85 -6.99 -6.89
N LYS A 14 56.81 -6.19 -6.44
CA LYS A 14 56.98 -5.46 -5.20
C LYS A 14 56.01 -4.27 -5.10
N ALA A 15 55.50 -4.05 -3.91
CA ALA A 15 54.88 -2.81 -3.43
C ALA A 15 55.93 -1.71 -3.22
N PRO A 16 55.60 -0.41 -3.47
CA PRO A 16 56.37 0.70 -2.93
C PRO A 16 55.74 1.31 -1.69
N GLY A 17 56.53 1.51 -0.74
CA GLY A 17 56.89 2.21 0.43
C GLY A 17 56.00 3.36 0.92
N VAL A 18 55.76 3.30 2.23
CA VAL A 18 55.34 4.35 3.14
C VAL A 18 56.57 5.22 3.48
N PRO A 19 56.45 6.55 3.57
CA PRO A 19 57.45 7.33 4.29
C PRO A 19 57.05 7.62 5.73
N ASP A 20 58.07 7.51 6.57
CA ASP A 20 58.15 7.64 8.00
C ASP A 20 57.77 9.03 8.56
N GLU A 21 57.25 8.98 9.80
CA GLU A 21 57.27 10.06 10.81
C GLU A 21 58.69 10.46 11.20
N PRO A 22 58.87 11.65 11.79
CA PRO A 22 59.86 11.79 12.84
C PRO A 22 59.26 12.16 14.20
N ALA A 23 59.69 11.36 15.18
CA ALA A 23 59.61 11.67 16.61
C ALA A 23 60.62 12.73 17.02
N ALA A 24 60.29 13.55 18.03
CA ALA A 24 61.22 14.20 18.96
C ALA A 24 60.47 14.58 20.25
N ASP A 25 60.78 13.88 21.27
CA ASP A 25 61.49 14.18 22.51
C ASP A 25 60.99 15.42 23.29
N ALA A 26 60.42 15.10 24.42
CA ALA A 26 60.78 15.16 25.84
C ALA A 26 61.29 16.52 26.38
N ASP A 27 60.72 16.81 27.53
CA ASP A 27 61.26 17.37 28.75
C ASP A 27 61.06 18.86 29.04
N GLY A 28 60.62 19.15 30.28
CA GLY A 28 60.64 20.47 30.85
C GLY A 28 59.59 20.76 31.92
N SER A 29 59.77 20.15 33.08
CA SER A 29 59.18 20.56 34.35
C SER A 29 59.52 22.02 34.72
N ALA A 30 58.56 22.79 35.22
CA ALA A 30 58.83 23.84 36.23
C ALA A 30 57.56 24.21 37.00
N ASP A 31 57.58 23.86 38.27
CA ASP A 31 56.78 24.44 39.34
C ASP A 31 56.99 25.95 39.44
N VAL A 32 55.92 26.74 39.65
CA VAL A 32 55.98 28.00 40.44
C VAL A 32 54.66 28.16 41.20
N HIS A 33 54.81 28.07 42.53
CA HIS A 33 53.90 28.62 43.55
C HIS A 33 53.88 30.14 43.49
N ALA A 34 52.76 30.74 43.89
CA ALA A 34 52.58 31.92 44.75
C ALA A 34 51.09 32.32 44.72
N ASP A 35 50.41 32.12 45.81
CA ASP A 35 50.11 33.01 46.93
C ASP A 35 49.14 34.18 46.62
N ALA A 36 47.98 33.99 47.27
CA ALA A 36 47.30 34.87 48.20
C ALA A 36 47.08 36.35 47.81
N ASP A 37 45.80 36.72 47.91
CA ASP A 37 45.40 37.85 48.80
C ASP A 37 43.85 37.98 48.75
N GLU A 38 43.26 37.76 49.94
CA GLU A 38 42.03 38.41 50.38
C GLU A 38 42.42 39.83 50.87
N PRO A 39 41.51 40.80 50.88
CA PRO A 39 41.22 41.46 52.15
C PRO A 39 39.72 41.64 52.45
N ASP A 40 39.49 41.35 53.70
CA ASP A 40 38.56 41.88 54.68
C ASP A 40 37.90 43.24 54.40
N GLY A 41 36.59 43.26 54.80
CA GLY A 41 36.32 44.11 55.96
C GLY A 41 35.20 45.14 55.78
N LEU A 42 34.33 45.12 56.74
CA LEU A 42 33.57 46.14 57.46
C LEU A 42 32.06 46.14 57.16
N ASP A 43 31.30 45.59 58.10
CA ASP A 43 30.71 46.22 59.30
C ASP A 43 29.72 47.37 59.03
N GLY A 44 28.53 47.12 59.54
CA GLY A 44 27.88 47.99 60.45
C GLY A 44 26.55 48.63 60.05
N LEU A 45 25.57 48.29 60.79
CA LEU A 45 24.68 49.08 61.68
C LEU A 45 23.22 48.69 61.47
N ASP A 46 22.70 47.95 62.38
CA ASP A 46 21.75 48.28 63.48
C ASP A 46 20.68 49.34 63.18
N GLY A 47 19.46 48.88 63.50
CA GLY A 47 18.61 49.67 64.36
C GLY A 47 17.29 50.17 63.74
N LEU A 48 16.19 49.67 64.14
CA LEU A 48 15.25 50.30 65.10
C LEU A 48 13.85 49.72 64.92
N ASP A 49 13.44 49.08 65.92
CA ASP A 49 12.18 49.01 66.64
C ASP A 49 11.05 49.98 66.26
N GLY A 50 9.83 49.40 66.33
CA GLY A 50 8.82 50.06 67.16
C GLY A 50 7.53 50.50 66.47
N LEU A 51 6.48 49.94 66.96
CA LEU A 51 5.23 50.47 67.52
C LEU A 51 3.99 49.75 66.90
N ASP A 52 3.46 48.91 67.69
CA ASP A 52 2.23 48.93 68.48
C ASP A 52 1.02 49.71 67.94
N GLY A 53 -0.08 49.03 67.91
CA GLY A 53 -1.34 49.41 68.50
C GLY A 53 -2.38 50.06 67.62
N LEU A 54 -3.51 49.45 67.56
CA LEU A 54 -4.78 49.94 68.07
C LEU A 54 -5.98 49.13 67.52
N ASP A 55 -6.63 48.53 68.42
CA ASP A 55 -8.08 48.34 68.69
C ASP A 55 -9.09 48.48 67.54
N GLY A 56 -10.04 47.53 67.61
CA GLY A 56 -11.31 47.52 66.92
C GLY A 56 -12.29 48.59 67.35
N PRO A 57 -13.50 48.62 66.83
CA PRO A 57 -14.62 47.97 67.52
C PRO A 57 -15.73 47.35 66.62
N ASP A 58 -16.44 46.44 67.27
CA ASP A 58 -17.89 46.18 67.26
C ASP A 58 -18.68 46.00 65.95
N GLY A 59 -19.34 44.88 65.92
CA GLY A 59 -20.50 44.61 65.07
C GLY A 59 -21.72 45.46 65.43
N PRO A 60 -22.81 45.35 64.75
CA PRO A 60 -23.74 44.24 64.95
C PRO A 60 -24.62 43.80 63.72
N ASP A 61 -25.40 42.74 64.03
CA ASP A 61 -26.79 42.42 63.68
C ASP A 61 -27.11 41.80 62.31
N ASP A 62 -27.56 40.58 62.47
CA ASP A 62 -28.74 39.94 61.87
C ASP A 62 -29.27 40.44 60.55
N VAL A 63 -29.30 39.57 59.55
CA VAL A 63 -30.51 39.41 58.71
C VAL A 63 -30.53 38.01 58.05
N ASP A 64 -31.58 37.25 58.37
CA ASP A 64 -32.38 36.30 57.65
C ASP A 64 -31.73 35.24 56.73
N GLU A 65 -31.84 33.99 57.19
CA GLU A 65 -31.97 32.79 56.35
C GLU A 65 -33.16 32.91 55.41
N PRO A 66 -33.06 32.56 54.15
CA PRO A 66 -34.16 31.98 53.40
C PRO A 66 -33.97 30.50 53.15
N ALA A 67 -35.08 29.83 53.33
CA ALA A 67 -35.43 28.42 53.26
C ALA A 67 -34.79 27.67 52.07
N ALA A 68 -34.48 26.40 52.34
CA ALA A 68 -34.22 25.38 51.36
C ALA A 68 -35.39 25.19 50.39
N PRO A 69 -35.16 25.02 49.10
CA PRO A 69 -36.15 24.42 48.21
C PRO A 69 -35.94 22.91 48.08
N ASP A 70 -37.09 22.27 47.95
CA ASP A 70 -37.42 20.87 47.83
C ASP A 70 -36.58 20.04 46.87
N GLU A 71 -36.49 18.74 47.17
CA GLU A 71 -35.95 17.69 46.32
C GLU A 71 -36.57 17.70 44.91
N PRO A 72 -35.82 17.49 43.82
CA PRO A 72 -36.41 17.16 42.55
C PRO A 72 -36.57 15.66 42.38
N GLU A 73 -37.66 15.39 41.77
CA GLU A 73 -38.25 14.13 41.35
C GLU A 73 -37.33 13.19 40.61
N GLN A 74 -37.61 11.92 40.74
CA GLN A 74 -37.12 10.73 40.09
C GLN A 74 -36.95 10.93 38.58
N TYR A 75 -35.75 10.66 38.07
CA TYR A 75 -35.55 10.34 36.68
C TYR A 75 -35.81 8.85 36.48
N GLU A 76 -36.86 8.55 35.71
CA GLU A 76 -37.16 7.25 35.15
C GLU A 76 -36.01 6.73 34.28
N GLU A 77 -35.68 5.48 34.53
CA GLU A 77 -34.87 4.64 33.63
C GLU A 77 -35.51 4.60 32.23
N LEU A 78 -34.78 4.97 31.23
CA LEU A 78 -35.04 4.59 29.84
C LEU A 78 -34.06 3.48 29.45
N ASP A 79 -34.43 2.26 29.83
CA ASP A 79 -34.08 1.06 29.08
C ASP A 79 -34.87 1.04 27.76
N GLU A 80 -34.28 0.55 26.75
CA GLU A 80 -34.71 0.17 25.39
C GLU A 80 -34.10 1.00 24.28
N LEU A 81 -33.10 0.37 23.67
CA LEU A 81 -32.91 0.27 22.24
C LEU A 81 -31.85 -0.82 21.95
N SER A 82 -32.27 -2.08 22.14
CA SER A 82 -31.79 -3.22 21.36
C SER A 82 -32.85 -3.42 20.27
N ASP A 83 -32.45 -3.38 19.01
CA ASP A 83 -32.91 -4.20 17.89
C ASP A 83 -32.72 -3.43 16.57
N PHE A 84 -31.72 -3.79 15.87
CA PHE A 84 -31.65 -3.55 14.44
C PHE A 84 -31.25 -4.88 13.77
N ASP A 85 -32.25 -5.72 13.59
CA ASP A 85 -32.24 -6.80 12.62
C ASP A 85 -33.19 -6.45 11.47
N GLY A 86 -32.80 -6.76 10.25
CA GLY A 86 -33.75 -6.98 9.17
C GLY A 86 -33.60 -6.08 7.95
N TYR A 87 -32.76 -6.52 7.05
CA TYR A 87 -32.81 -6.20 5.62
C TYR A 87 -33.79 -7.17 4.96
N ASP A 88 -34.85 -6.65 4.33
CA ASP A 88 -35.49 -7.29 3.17
C ASP A 88 -36.60 -6.41 2.58
N GLY A 89 -36.62 -6.30 1.23
CA GLY A 89 -37.86 -6.20 0.46
C GLY A 89 -38.13 -4.89 -0.28
N TYR A 90 -37.94 -4.92 -1.57
CA TYR A 90 -38.53 -4.11 -2.65
C TYR A 90 -40.03 -3.86 -2.48
N GLU A 91 -40.54 -2.68 -2.89
CA GLU A 91 -41.55 -2.54 -3.96
C GLU A 91 -41.99 -1.08 -4.18
N ASP A 92 -42.30 -0.81 -5.41
CA ASP A 92 -42.76 0.34 -6.18
C ASP A 92 -43.83 1.27 -5.57
N GLY A 93 -43.81 2.57 -6.00
CA GLY A 93 -44.96 3.47 -5.86
C GLY A 93 -44.70 4.90 -6.34
N GLU A 94 -45.27 5.23 -7.45
CA GLU A 94 -45.25 6.48 -8.23
C GLU A 94 -45.74 7.77 -7.52
N ASP A 95 -45.03 8.92 -7.77
CA ASP A 95 -45.48 10.18 -8.43
C ASP A 95 -46.26 11.24 -7.61
N PRO A 96 -46.42 12.52 -8.08
CA PRO A 96 -45.44 13.55 -8.49
C PRO A 96 -45.64 14.92 -7.75
N GLY A 97 -44.68 15.83 -7.86
CA GLY A 97 -44.86 17.21 -7.39
C GLY A 97 -43.75 18.18 -7.78
N ASP A 98 -44.09 19.14 -8.57
CA ASP A 98 -43.41 20.14 -9.36
C ASP A 98 -42.39 21.11 -8.69
N PRO A 99 -41.72 22.00 -9.48
CA PRO A 99 -40.27 22.28 -9.35
C PRO A 99 -39.93 23.70 -8.83
N VAL A 100 -38.69 23.89 -8.39
CA VAL A 100 -38.10 25.21 -8.15
C VAL A 100 -36.73 25.33 -8.83
N PRO A 101 -36.36 26.48 -9.42
CA PRO A 101 -35.37 26.54 -10.49
C PRO A 101 -33.92 26.69 -10.05
N ALA A 102 -33.04 26.01 -10.79
CA ALA A 102 -31.58 26.07 -10.62
C ALA A 102 -30.96 27.21 -11.44
N ALA A 103 -30.02 27.89 -10.82
CA ALA A 103 -29.18 28.91 -11.42
C ALA A 103 -28.12 28.30 -12.34
N ARG A 104 -27.98 28.87 -13.53
CA ARG A 104 -27.05 28.51 -14.60
C ARG A 104 -25.60 28.90 -14.25
N ARG A 105 -24.64 28.00 -14.47
CA ARG A 105 -23.26 28.33 -14.83
C ARG A 105 -22.88 27.60 -16.14
N PRO A 106 -22.20 28.27 -17.08
CA PRO A 106 -21.91 27.72 -18.40
C PRO A 106 -20.49 27.16 -18.47
N GLY A 107 -20.31 26.06 -19.23
CA GLY A 107 -19.02 25.74 -19.82
C GLY A 107 -18.47 24.35 -19.54
N ALA A 108 -19.01 23.31 -20.17
CA ALA A 108 -18.28 22.09 -20.53
C ALA A 108 -19.12 21.21 -21.47
N ARG A 109 -19.32 21.69 -22.70
CA ARG A 109 -19.98 20.91 -23.77
C ARG A 109 -19.17 21.04 -25.04
N ARG A 110 -18.00 20.38 -25.12
CA ARG A 110 -17.29 20.18 -26.41
C ARG A 110 -16.43 18.94 -26.50
N ALA A 111 -16.34 18.08 -25.46
CA ALA A 111 -15.48 16.91 -25.48
C ALA A 111 -16.19 15.55 -25.57
N VAL A 112 -17.52 15.49 -25.56
CA VAL A 112 -18.27 14.22 -25.53
C VAL A 112 -18.80 13.79 -26.92
N LEU A 113 -18.70 14.61 -27.94
CA LEU A 113 -19.26 14.31 -29.28
C LEU A 113 -18.26 13.66 -30.26
N ALA A 114 -16.96 13.55 -29.90
CA ALA A 114 -15.98 12.92 -30.78
C ALA A 114 -15.81 11.39 -30.52
N SER A 115 -16.22 10.89 -29.37
CA SER A 115 -16.07 9.46 -29.02
C SER A 115 -17.29 8.60 -29.41
N VAL A 116 -18.42 9.20 -29.73
CA VAL A 116 -19.63 8.45 -30.14
C VAL A 116 -19.66 8.17 -31.67
N ALA A 117 -18.88 8.91 -32.46
CA ALA A 117 -18.88 8.75 -33.92
C ALA A 117 -18.06 7.56 -34.42
N VAL A 118 -17.11 7.03 -33.62
CA VAL A 118 -16.28 5.86 -34.01
C VAL A 118 -16.96 4.53 -33.63
N VAL A 119 -17.75 4.52 -32.55
CA VAL A 119 -18.49 3.31 -32.11
C VAL A 119 -19.74 3.08 -32.97
N THR A 120 -20.38 4.14 -33.51
CA THR A 120 -21.54 3.98 -34.39
C THR A 120 -21.21 3.57 -35.82
N ALA A 121 -19.99 3.84 -36.30
CA ALA A 121 -19.56 3.36 -37.62
C ALA A 121 -19.23 1.85 -37.60
N GLY A 122 -18.73 1.32 -36.48
CA GLY A 122 -18.48 -0.13 -36.30
C GLY A 122 -19.75 -0.96 -36.12
N LEU A 123 -20.76 -0.40 -35.46
CA LEU A 123 -22.05 -1.08 -35.21
C LEU A 123 -22.96 -1.13 -36.45
N LEU A 124 -22.82 -0.20 -37.40
CA LEU A 124 -23.62 -0.22 -38.63
C LEU A 124 -23.13 -1.20 -39.69
N THR A 125 -21.85 -1.60 -39.63
CA THR A 125 -21.31 -2.63 -40.54
C THR A 125 -21.63 -4.06 -40.07
N VAL A 126 -21.65 -4.31 -38.75
CA VAL A 126 -22.02 -5.61 -38.18
C VAL A 126 -23.54 -5.84 -38.22
N GLY A 127 -24.33 -4.80 -37.94
CA GLY A 127 -25.79 -4.85 -38.02
C GLY A 127 -26.33 -5.00 -39.46
N GLY A 128 -25.61 -4.49 -40.46
CA GLY A 128 -25.95 -4.62 -41.87
C GLY A 128 -25.82 -6.03 -42.41
N ILE A 129 -24.78 -6.75 -41.98
CA ILE A 129 -24.55 -8.14 -42.44
C ILE A 129 -25.52 -9.12 -41.75
N ALA A 130 -25.84 -8.91 -40.47
CA ALA A 130 -26.83 -9.72 -39.77
C ALA A 130 -28.26 -9.50 -40.33
N ALA A 131 -28.61 -8.26 -40.72
CA ALA A 131 -29.92 -7.97 -41.32
C ALA A 131 -30.05 -8.51 -42.75
N TYR A 132 -28.95 -8.54 -43.52
CA TYR A 132 -28.94 -9.13 -44.85
C TYR A 132 -29.11 -10.67 -44.84
N ASN A 133 -28.51 -11.35 -43.87
CA ASN A 133 -28.64 -12.79 -43.71
C ASN A 133 -30.00 -13.20 -43.15
N LEU A 134 -30.68 -12.33 -42.38
CA LEU A 134 -32.01 -12.63 -41.84
C LEU A 134 -33.12 -12.37 -42.88
N SER A 135 -32.94 -11.39 -43.77
CA SER A 135 -33.95 -11.07 -44.81
C SER A 135 -33.99 -12.11 -45.93
N SER A 136 -32.87 -12.76 -46.25
CA SER A 136 -32.85 -13.86 -47.25
C SER A 136 -33.47 -15.16 -46.77
N ALA A 137 -33.58 -15.33 -45.44
CA ALA A 137 -34.23 -16.52 -44.85
C ALA A 137 -35.76 -16.41 -44.72
N VAL A 138 -36.33 -15.17 -44.77
CA VAL A 138 -37.75 -14.92 -44.46
C VAL A 138 -38.61 -14.71 -45.72
N PHE A 139 -38.04 -14.30 -46.86
CA PHE A 139 -38.80 -13.95 -48.08
C PHE A 139 -38.62 -14.90 -49.27
N GLY A 140 -38.00 -16.06 -49.11
CA GLY A 140 -37.80 -17.07 -50.14
C GLY A 140 -38.87 -18.17 -50.11
N GLY A 141 -40.14 -17.84 -50.00
CA GLY A 141 -41.25 -18.79 -50.11
C GLY A 141 -41.69 -19.00 -51.55
N SER A 142 -41.16 -19.97 -52.25
CA SER A 142 -41.76 -20.50 -53.48
C SER A 142 -42.13 -21.94 -53.26
N SER A 143 -43.44 -22.19 -53.29
CA SER A 143 -44.07 -23.48 -53.23
C SER A 143 -43.75 -24.28 -54.50
N GLY A 144 -42.71 -25.10 -54.43
CA GLY A 144 -42.43 -26.13 -55.40
C GLY A 144 -42.24 -27.45 -54.65
N THR A 145 -43.09 -28.43 -54.91
CA THR A 145 -42.92 -29.78 -54.38
C THR A 145 -41.56 -30.35 -54.66
N PRO A 146 -40.82 -30.85 -53.68
CA PRO A 146 -39.50 -31.39 -53.93
C PRO A 146 -39.68 -32.80 -54.53
N HIS A 147 -39.30 -32.91 -55.77
CA HIS A 147 -38.87 -34.24 -56.26
C HIS A 147 -37.59 -34.56 -55.49
N ALA A 148 -37.65 -35.56 -54.62
CA ALA A 148 -36.48 -36.13 -53.98
C ALA A 148 -35.58 -36.75 -55.08
N SER A 149 -34.68 -35.98 -55.66
CA SER A 149 -33.52 -36.50 -56.32
C SER A 149 -32.72 -37.28 -55.28
N LYS A 150 -32.56 -38.56 -55.40
CA LYS A 150 -31.56 -39.32 -54.64
C LYS A 150 -30.25 -38.65 -54.87
N ALA A 151 -29.73 -37.97 -53.80
CA ALA A 151 -28.37 -37.43 -53.77
C ALA A 151 -27.42 -38.62 -54.06
N VAL A 152 -26.77 -38.62 -55.18
CA VAL A 152 -25.61 -39.47 -55.44
C VAL A 152 -24.59 -39.16 -54.38
N PRO A 153 -24.06 -40.13 -53.62
CA PRO A 153 -23.01 -39.86 -52.65
C PRO A 153 -21.87 -39.16 -53.37
N ALA A 154 -21.49 -37.95 -52.93
CA ALA A 154 -20.37 -37.24 -53.52
C ALA A 154 -19.11 -38.10 -53.29
N THR A 155 -18.44 -38.47 -54.36
CA THR A 155 -17.19 -39.23 -54.28
C THR A 155 -16.09 -38.23 -53.84
N PRO A 156 -15.30 -38.54 -52.81
CA PRO A 156 -14.21 -37.66 -52.39
C PRO A 156 -13.20 -37.49 -53.55
N PRO A 157 -12.51 -36.32 -53.66
CA PRO A 157 -11.43 -36.14 -54.62
C PRO A 157 -10.28 -37.10 -54.31
N ALA A 158 -9.46 -37.45 -55.30
CA ALA A 158 -8.23 -38.20 -55.06
C ALA A 158 -7.26 -37.37 -54.19
N ALA A 159 -6.46 -37.99 -53.32
CA ALA A 159 -5.61 -37.31 -52.34
C ALA A 159 -4.60 -36.33 -53.00
N ASP A 160 -4.06 -36.64 -54.17
CA ASP A 160 -3.17 -35.76 -54.96
C ASP A 160 -3.93 -34.54 -55.49
N GLN A 161 -5.18 -34.71 -55.93
CA GLN A 161 -6.05 -33.61 -56.38
C GLN A 161 -6.46 -32.72 -55.22
N ALA A 162 -6.77 -33.28 -54.06
CA ALA A 162 -7.08 -32.54 -52.86
C ALA A 162 -5.85 -31.70 -52.40
N THR A 163 -4.69 -32.31 -52.37
CA THR A 163 -3.42 -31.62 -52.05
C THR A 163 -3.11 -30.49 -53.03
N ALA A 164 -3.35 -30.68 -54.32
CA ALA A 164 -3.15 -29.65 -55.35
C ALA A 164 -4.12 -28.48 -55.18
N ALA A 165 -5.40 -28.74 -54.90
CA ALA A 165 -6.40 -27.72 -54.61
C ALA A 165 -6.06 -26.92 -53.33
N ALA A 166 -5.64 -27.59 -52.26
CA ALA A 166 -5.18 -26.95 -51.02
C ALA A 166 -3.95 -26.05 -51.28
N LYS A 167 -2.96 -26.54 -52.03
CA LYS A 167 -1.77 -25.72 -52.40
C LYS A 167 -2.15 -24.47 -53.19
N ALA A 168 -3.08 -24.62 -54.16
CA ALA A 168 -3.52 -23.47 -54.97
C ALA A 168 -4.22 -22.40 -54.10
N PHE A 169 -5.11 -22.82 -53.22
CA PHE A 169 -5.79 -21.92 -52.24
C PHE A 169 -4.76 -21.21 -51.33
N LEU A 170 -3.93 -21.99 -50.69
CA LEU A 170 -2.92 -21.46 -49.74
C LEU A 170 -1.92 -20.53 -50.44
N ALA A 171 -1.52 -20.80 -51.68
CA ALA A 171 -0.66 -19.93 -52.44
C ALA A 171 -1.32 -18.60 -52.82
N ALA A 172 -2.60 -18.62 -53.20
CA ALA A 172 -3.38 -17.42 -53.47
C ALA A 172 -3.57 -16.58 -52.22
N TRP A 173 -3.89 -17.20 -51.08
CA TRP A 173 -4.03 -16.53 -49.78
C TRP A 173 -2.67 -15.91 -49.36
N ALA A 174 -1.59 -16.65 -49.43
CA ALA A 174 -0.26 -16.18 -49.07
C ALA A 174 0.25 -15.01 -49.98
N SER A 175 -0.11 -15.00 -51.27
CA SER A 175 0.20 -13.89 -52.16
C SER A 175 -0.64 -12.63 -51.89
N GLY A 176 -1.67 -12.73 -51.07
CA GLY A 176 -2.61 -11.63 -50.77
C GLY A 176 -3.68 -11.43 -51.85
N ASP A 177 -3.77 -12.33 -52.85
CA ASP A 177 -4.87 -12.37 -53.84
C ASP A 177 -6.07 -13.10 -53.22
N LEU A 178 -6.82 -12.37 -52.38
CA LEU A 178 -7.92 -12.91 -51.62
C LEU A 178 -9.13 -13.27 -52.51
N ASP A 179 -9.26 -12.59 -53.65
CA ASP A 179 -10.29 -12.93 -54.64
C ASP A 179 -9.97 -14.28 -55.31
N ALA A 180 -8.76 -14.49 -55.77
CA ALA A 180 -8.34 -15.80 -56.32
C ALA A 180 -8.46 -16.91 -55.28
N ALA A 181 -8.04 -16.65 -54.01
CA ALA A 181 -8.18 -17.62 -52.93
C ALA A 181 -9.66 -18.02 -52.69
N SER A 182 -10.54 -17.01 -52.61
CA SER A 182 -11.97 -17.23 -52.37
C SER A 182 -12.64 -18.06 -53.46
N GLN A 183 -12.30 -17.85 -54.73
CA GLN A 183 -12.83 -18.59 -55.89
C GLN A 183 -12.43 -20.06 -55.88
N LEU A 184 -11.44 -20.46 -55.11
CA LEU A 184 -11.02 -21.86 -54.92
C LEU A 184 -11.80 -22.57 -53.80
N THR A 185 -12.83 -21.93 -53.23
CA THR A 185 -13.69 -22.48 -52.18
C THR A 185 -15.10 -22.77 -52.66
N ASP A 186 -15.86 -23.58 -51.92
CA ASP A 186 -17.29 -23.84 -52.18
C ASP A 186 -18.21 -22.67 -51.74
N ARG A 187 -17.69 -21.63 -51.03
CA ARG A 187 -18.40 -20.43 -50.55
C ARG A 187 -17.61 -19.17 -50.82
N PRO A 188 -17.40 -18.78 -52.07
CA PRO A 188 -16.44 -17.73 -52.42
C PRO A 188 -16.73 -16.35 -51.77
N ASN A 189 -18.00 -15.95 -51.66
CA ASN A 189 -18.37 -14.67 -51.07
C ASN A 189 -18.09 -14.63 -49.56
N THR A 190 -18.37 -15.70 -48.86
CA THR A 190 -18.07 -15.80 -47.42
C THR A 190 -16.57 -15.85 -47.16
N ALA A 191 -15.86 -16.66 -47.97
CA ALA A 191 -14.40 -16.77 -47.91
C ALA A 191 -13.70 -15.40 -48.13
N ALA A 192 -14.13 -14.66 -49.18
CA ALA A 192 -13.56 -13.33 -49.48
C ALA A 192 -13.74 -12.38 -48.33
N ALA A 193 -14.96 -12.31 -47.73
CA ALA A 193 -15.23 -11.39 -46.59
C ALA A 193 -14.36 -11.73 -45.37
N GLN A 194 -14.27 -13.01 -44.99
CA GLN A 194 -13.55 -13.41 -43.77
C GLN A 194 -12.03 -13.38 -43.95
N LEU A 195 -11.50 -13.68 -45.12
CA LEU A 195 -10.07 -13.49 -45.43
C LEU A 195 -9.66 -12.02 -45.40
N LEU A 196 -10.52 -11.14 -45.93
CA LEU A 196 -10.30 -9.70 -45.89
C LEU A 196 -10.37 -9.15 -44.46
N GLU A 197 -11.35 -9.60 -43.68
CA GLU A 197 -11.48 -9.23 -42.26
C GLU A 197 -10.21 -9.64 -41.47
N PHE A 198 -9.75 -10.88 -41.60
CA PHE A 198 -8.54 -11.37 -40.95
C PHE A 198 -7.30 -10.51 -41.30
N LYS A 199 -7.16 -10.13 -42.59
CA LYS A 199 -6.07 -9.25 -43.05
C LYS A 199 -6.16 -7.86 -42.43
N GLN A 200 -7.37 -7.27 -42.37
CA GLN A 200 -7.60 -5.95 -41.82
C GLN A 200 -7.41 -5.91 -40.32
N GLN A 201 -7.94 -6.90 -39.60
CA GLN A 201 -7.87 -6.97 -38.13
C GLN A 201 -6.45 -7.18 -37.64
N LEU A 202 -5.61 -7.91 -38.37
CA LEU A 202 -4.22 -8.15 -37.98
C LEU A 202 -3.22 -7.18 -38.59
N SER A 203 -3.57 -6.50 -39.69
CA SER A 203 -2.68 -5.56 -40.39
C SER A 203 -1.25 -6.11 -40.60
N TYR A 204 -1.14 -7.41 -40.92
CA TYR A 204 0.15 -8.07 -41.09
C TYR A 204 0.87 -7.64 -42.37
N ALA A 205 2.22 -7.69 -42.35
CA ALA A 205 3.05 -7.32 -43.50
C ALA A 205 3.07 -8.43 -44.54
N SER A 206 3.18 -9.69 -44.15
CA SER A 206 3.18 -10.83 -45.06
C SER A 206 2.63 -12.11 -44.37
N LEU A 207 2.12 -13.02 -45.20
CA LEU A 207 1.70 -14.33 -44.77
C LEU A 207 2.37 -15.36 -45.68
N THR A 208 2.87 -16.44 -45.10
CA THR A 208 3.39 -17.59 -45.84
C THR A 208 2.66 -18.85 -45.34
N SER A 209 2.51 -19.82 -46.24
CA SER A 209 1.86 -21.08 -45.90
C SER A 209 2.56 -22.26 -46.56
N THR A 210 2.56 -23.38 -45.90
CA THR A 210 3.12 -24.67 -46.42
C THR A 210 2.15 -25.80 -46.13
N VAL A 211 1.90 -26.62 -47.14
CA VAL A 211 1.14 -27.86 -46.97
C VAL A 211 2.02 -28.92 -46.30
N GLY A 212 1.51 -29.55 -45.30
CA GLY A 212 2.21 -30.56 -44.50
C GLY A 212 2.08 -30.18 -43.01
N GLY A 213 2.06 -31.17 -42.19
CA GLY A 213 1.80 -31.08 -40.74
C GLY A 213 0.89 -32.22 -40.33
N GLN A 214 0.92 -32.57 -39.06
CA GLN A 214 0.00 -33.57 -38.54
C GLN A 214 -1.42 -33.01 -38.59
N ASP A 215 -2.38 -33.89 -38.86
CA ASP A 215 -3.80 -33.60 -38.99
C ASP A 215 -4.31 -32.65 -37.91
N ALA A 216 -4.46 -31.38 -38.24
CA ALA A 216 -5.13 -30.44 -37.36
C ALA A 216 -6.67 -30.55 -37.60
N GLY A 217 -7.29 -31.45 -36.91
CA GLY A 217 -8.61 -31.31 -36.34
C GLY A 217 -9.86 -31.39 -37.23
N ALA A 218 -9.80 -31.40 -38.54
CA ALA A 218 -11.00 -31.62 -39.34
C ALA A 218 -11.15 -33.11 -39.61
N ALA A 219 -12.05 -33.79 -38.88
CA ALA A 219 -12.49 -35.12 -39.26
C ALA A 219 -13.20 -35.01 -40.61
N PRO A 220 -12.61 -35.49 -41.71
CA PRO A 220 -13.25 -35.38 -43.00
C PRO A 220 -14.55 -36.19 -43.00
N THR A 221 -15.60 -35.64 -43.56
CA THR A 221 -16.78 -36.45 -43.86
C THR A 221 -16.38 -37.47 -44.92
N SER A 222 -17.16 -38.52 -45.12
CA SER A 222 -16.89 -39.52 -46.14
C SER A 222 -16.82 -38.97 -47.58
N ALA A 223 -17.14 -37.67 -47.77
CA ALA A 223 -17.10 -36.96 -49.04
C ALA A 223 -15.94 -35.97 -49.16
N ASP A 224 -15.15 -35.79 -48.11
CA ASP A 224 -14.10 -34.80 -48.02
C ASP A 224 -12.73 -35.44 -47.80
N VAL A 225 -11.67 -34.75 -48.19
CA VAL A 225 -10.28 -35.12 -47.92
C VAL A 225 -9.63 -34.01 -47.10
N GLY A 226 -9.17 -34.31 -45.86
CA GLY A 226 -8.45 -33.37 -44.98
C GLY A 226 -7.02 -33.12 -45.46
N VAL A 227 -6.58 -31.90 -45.38
CA VAL A 227 -5.20 -31.46 -45.67
C VAL A 227 -4.70 -30.55 -44.57
N GLY A 228 -3.65 -30.97 -43.86
CA GLY A 228 -2.97 -30.16 -42.87
C GLY A 228 -2.01 -29.12 -43.53
N PHE A 229 -1.87 -27.98 -42.90
CA PHE A 229 -0.95 -26.93 -43.35
C PHE A 229 -0.43 -26.11 -42.17
N GLN A 230 0.62 -25.35 -42.41
CA GLN A 230 1.19 -24.36 -41.47
C GLN A 230 1.09 -22.97 -42.09
N VAL A 231 0.74 -21.99 -41.26
CA VAL A 231 0.73 -20.58 -41.61
C VAL A 231 1.75 -19.85 -40.73
N THR A 232 2.51 -18.95 -41.35
CA THR A 232 3.37 -18.00 -40.66
C THR A 232 2.97 -16.58 -41.06
N VAL A 233 2.53 -15.80 -40.08
CA VAL A 233 2.14 -14.39 -40.21
C VAL A 233 3.29 -13.53 -39.73
N THR A 234 3.78 -12.60 -40.55
CA THR A 234 4.84 -11.66 -40.22
C THR A 234 4.24 -10.25 -40.12
N PHE A 235 4.47 -9.61 -38.98
CA PHE A 235 4.03 -8.25 -38.71
C PHE A 235 5.11 -7.23 -39.11
N ALA A 236 5.05 -5.99 -38.65
CA ALA A 236 6.05 -4.97 -38.95
C ALA A 236 7.47 -5.37 -38.51
N ALA A 237 8.47 -4.71 -39.06
CA ALA A 237 9.87 -4.99 -38.76
C ALA A 237 10.18 -4.94 -37.27
N GLY A 238 10.90 -5.94 -36.76
CA GLY A 238 11.27 -6.07 -35.34
C GLY A 238 10.31 -6.87 -34.49
N SER A 239 9.18 -7.33 -35.05
CA SER A 239 8.23 -8.20 -34.35
C SER A 239 8.53 -9.70 -34.58
N SER A 240 8.12 -10.55 -33.63
CA SER A 240 8.20 -11.99 -33.78
C SER A 240 7.16 -12.49 -34.78
N PRO A 241 7.49 -13.44 -35.68
CA PRO A 241 6.51 -14.07 -36.57
C PRO A 241 5.59 -15.01 -35.79
N TRP A 242 4.30 -15.00 -36.12
CA TRP A 242 3.30 -15.88 -35.54
C TRP A 242 3.09 -17.10 -36.42
N THR A 243 3.40 -18.28 -35.92
CA THR A 243 3.25 -19.54 -36.66
C THR A 243 2.23 -20.43 -35.96
N TYR A 244 1.29 -20.97 -36.73
CA TYR A 244 0.29 -21.91 -36.24
C TYR A 244 -0.01 -23.01 -37.27
N GLN A 245 -0.54 -24.13 -36.80
CA GLN A 245 -1.01 -25.22 -37.62
C GLN A 245 -2.50 -25.05 -37.93
N GLY A 246 -2.92 -25.33 -39.14
CA GLY A 246 -4.31 -25.33 -39.60
C GLY A 246 -4.67 -26.59 -40.37
N GLY A 247 -5.95 -26.76 -40.60
CA GLY A 247 -6.50 -27.85 -41.42
C GLY A 247 -7.60 -27.33 -42.33
N LEU A 248 -7.72 -27.88 -43.50
CA LEU A 248 -8.82 -27.61 -44.42
C LEU A 248 -9.34 -28.93 -45.04
N SER A 249 -10.57 -28.93 -45.45
CA SER A 249 -11.19 -30.05 -46.17
C SER A 249 -11.38 -29.69 -47.64
N VAL A 250 -11.11 -30.64 -48.53
CA VAL A 250 -11.33 -30.49 -49.96
C VAL A 250 -12.42 -31.48 -50.43
N ARG A 251 -13.38 -30.97 -51.18
CA ARG A 251 -14.50 -31.73 -51.74
C ARG A 251 -14.65 -31.52 -53.27
N GLN A 252 -15.46 -32.35 -53.90
CA GLN A 252 -15.89 -32.13 -55.28
C GLN A 252 -16.94 -31.03 -55.34
N SER A 253 -16.78 -30.01 -56.16
CA SER A 253 -17.80 -28.99 -56.42
C SER A 253 -19.03 -29.64 -57.10
N GLY A 254 -20.23 -29.44 -56.49
CA GLY A 254 -21.46 -30.04 -57.02
C GLY A 254 -21.86 -29.54 -58.42
N GLY A 255 -21.34 -28.41 -58.89
CA GLY A 255 -21.65 -27.86 -60.20
C GLY A 255 -20.60 -28.17 -61.29
N THR A 256 -19.32 -28.23 -60.92
CA THR A 256 -18.23 -28.40 -61.90
C THR A 256 -17.48 -29.69 -61.77
N GLY A 257 -17.66 -30.46 -60.68
CA GLY A 257 -16.90 -31.69 -60.39
C GLY A 257 -15.42 -31.42 -60.12
N LYS A 258 -14.97 -30.15 -59.94
CA LYS A 258 -13.58 -29.82 -59.61
C LYS A 258 -13.36 -29.84 -58.11
N PRO A 259 -12.18 -30.27 -57.62
CA PRO A 259 -11.82 -30.13 -56.20
C PRO A 259 -11.81 -28.68 -55.75
N VAL A 260 -12.52 -28.35 -54.67
CA VAL A 260 -12.58 -27.01 -54.05
C VAL A 260 -12.42 -27.15 -52.55
N VAL A 261 -11.89 -26.14 -51.88
CA VAL A 261 -11.79 -26.05 -50.43
C VAL A 261 -13.20 -25.87 -49.84
N HIS A 262 -13.58 -26.74 -48.93
CA HIS A 262 -14.79 -26.54 -48.13
C HIS A 262 -14.56 -25.42 -47.16
N TRP A 263 -15.32 -24.32 -47.32
CA TRP A 263 -15.14 -23.14 -46.51
C TRP A 263 -15.78 -23.27 -45.14
N ASP A 264 -14.95 -23.17 -44.11
CA ASP A 264 -15.27 -22.98 -42.70
C ASP A 264 -14.29 -22.00 -42.09
N PRO A 265 -14.67 -21.15 -41.13
CA PRO A 265 -13.74 -20.19 -40.49
C PRO A 265 -12.47 -20.83 -39.94
N THR A 266 -12.51 -22.09 -39.52
CA THR A 266 -11.35 -22.88 -39.08
C THR A 266 -10.24 -23.02 -40.13
N VAL A 267 -10.55 -22.78 -41.41
CA VAL A 267 -9.55 -22.72 -42.50
C VAL A 267 -8.59 -21.55 -42.28
N ILE A 268 -9.05 -20.44 -41.69
CA ILE A 268 -8.18 -19.31 -41.34
C ILE A 268 -7.37 -19.66 -40.09
N HIS A 269 -8.02 -20.07 -39.01
CA HIS A 269 -7.38 -20.44 -37.75
C HIS A 269 -8.24 -21.47 -36.99
N PRO A 270 -7.65 -22.51 -36.40
CA PRO A 270 -8.42 -23.63 -35.81
C PRO A 270 -9.38 -23.22 -34.68
N LEU A 271 -9.16 -22.10 -34.02
CA LEU A 271 -10.03 -21.56 -32.96
C LEU A 271 -11.08 -20.57 -33.47
N LEU A 272 -11.07 -20.24 -34.77
CA LEU A 272 -12.00 -19.29 -35.33
C LEU A 272 -13.35 -20.01 -35.61
N THR A 273 -14.44 -19.42 -35.14
CA THR A 273 -15.80 -19.88 -35.32
C THR A 273 -16.63 -18.81 -36.02
N GLY A 274 -17.91 -19.08 -36.30
CA GLY A 274 -18.79 -18.05 -36.85
C GLY A 274 -19.17 -16.93 -35.85
N SER A 275 -18.77 -17.04 -34.60
CA SER A 275 -19.19 -16.15 -33.52
C SER A 275 -18.05 -15.44 -32.78
N ASN A 276 -16.80 -15.77 -33.10
CA ASN A 276 -15.63 -15.12 -32.50
C ASN A 276 -14.77 -14.43 -33.57
N SER A 277 -13.79 -13.62 -33.16
CA SER A 277 -12.91 -12.92 -34.10
C SER A 277 -11.45 -12.90 -33.59
N ILE A 278 -10.52 -12.84 -34.52
CA ILE A 278 -9.09 -12.69 -34.22
C ILE A 278 -8.65 -11.28 -34.61
N THR A 279 -8.07 -10.57 -33.66
CA THR A 279 -7.62 -9.18 -33.89
C THR A 279 -6.28 -8.90 -33.22
N LEU A 280 -5.63 -7.83 -33.64
CA LEU A 280 -4.43 -7.30 -32.99
C LEU A 280 -4.86 -6.30 -31.91
N ARG A 281 -4.42 -6.51 -30.66
CA ARG A 281 -4.66 -5.57 -29.55
C ARG A 281 -3.36 -5.11 -28.95
N ALA A 282 -3.36 -3.84 -28.49
CA ALA A 282 -2.28 -3.32 -27.67
C ALA A 282 -2.23 -4.08 -26.35
N ILE A 283 -1.02 -4.45 -25.93
CA ILE A 283 -0.75 -4.90 -24.57
C ILE A 283 -0.45 -3.66 -23.74
N ALA A 284 -1.16 -3.48 -22.63
CA ALA A 284 -0.89 -2.36 -21.73
C ALA A 284 0.59 -2.34 -21.32
N THR A 285 1.22 -1.17 -21.40
CA THR A 285 2.55 -0.97 -20.82
C THR A 285 2.46 -1.29 -19.34
N PRO A 286 3.35 -2.11 -18.77
CA PRO A 286 3.37 -2.32 -17.34
C PRO A 286 3.42 -0.97 -16.63
N VAL A 287 2.57 -0.77 -15.65
CA VAL A 287 2.66 0.34 -14.70
C VAL A 287 4.10 0.36 -14.18
N ALA A 288 4.63 1.56 -13.88
CA ALA A 288 5.98 1.71 -13.35
C ALA A 288 6.28 0.63 -12.31
N THR A 289 7.35 -0.15 -12.52
CA THR A 289 7.68 -1.26 -11.62
C THR A 289 8.18 -0.68 -10.29
N PRO A 290 7.49 -0.93 -9.17
CA PRO A 290 7.93 -0.44 -7.87
C PRO A 290 9.21 -1.17 -7.46
N VAL A 291 10.23 -0.38 -7.09
CA VAL A 291 11.49 -0.87 -6.57
C VAL A 291 11.83 -0.20 -5.25
N ASP A 292 12.59 -0.91 -4.41
CA ASP A 292 13.07 -0.42 -3.14
C ASP A 292 14.17 0.65 -3.31
N ARG A 293 14.65 1.19 -2.21
CA ARG A 293 15.74 2.18 -2.17
C ARG A 293 17.02 1.70 -2.87
N ASN A 294 17.20 0.38 -3.01
CA ASN A 294 18.36 -0.27 -3.61
C ASN A 294 18.10 -0.78 -5.05
N GLY A 295 16.89 -0.54 -5.60
CA GLY A 295 16.51 -0.98 -6.96
C GLY A 295 15.99 -2.42 -7.02
N ARG A 296 15.73 -3.09 -5.89
CA ARG A 296 15.14 -4.43 -5.83
C ARG A 296 13.62 -4.34 -6.00
N SER A 297 13.03 -5.32 -6.68
CA SER A 297 11.59 -5.37 -6.91
C SER A 297 10.79 -5.43 -5.59
N LEU A 298 9.76 -4.61 -5.50
CA LEU A 298 8.76 -4.63 -4.42
C LEU A 298 7.50 -5.42 -4.80
N ALA A 299 7.46 -6.04 -5.98
CA ALA A 299 6.42 -6.99 -6.34
C ALA A 299 6.48 -8.21 -5.41
N GLY A 300 5.37 -8.56 -4.78
CA GLY A 300 5.31 -9.70 -3.85
C GLY A 300 5.20 -9.32 -2.38
N PHE A 301 5.16 -8.03 -2.05
CA PHE A 301 4.83 -7.55 -0.71
C PHE A 301 3.34 -7.16 -0.64
N PRO A 302 2.48 -8.00 -0.06
CA PRO A 302 1.02 -7.82 -0.15
C PRO A 302 0.53 -6.55 0.56
N SER A 303 1.15 -6.13 1.66
CA SER A 303 0.78 -4.89 2.35
C SER A 303 1.06 -3.62 1.53
N LEU A 304 1.97 -3.69 0.56
CA LEU A 304 2.29 -2.55 -0.30
C LEU A 304 1.31 -2.40 -1.48
N VAL A 305 0.56 -3.45 -1.85
CA VAL A 305 -0.33 -3.43 -3.02
C VAL A 305 -1.37 -2.31 -2.94
N PRO A 306 -2.16 -2.15 -1.86
CA PRO A 306 -3.12 -1.06 -1.76
C PRO A 306 -2.46 0.33 -1.76
N LEU A 307 -1.31 0.45 -1.13
CA LEU A 307 -0.55 1.69 -1.04
C LEU A 307 0.00 2.11 -2.40
N LEU A 308 0.57 1.17 -3.15
CA LEU A 308 1.07 1.40 -4.51
C LEU A 308 -0.05 1.77 -5.49
N ALA A 309 -1.24 1.18 -5.31
CA ALA A 309 -2.41 1.50 -6.13
C ALA A 309 -2.94 2.94 -5.91
N SER A 310 -2.70 3.51 -4.73
CA SER A 310 -3.12 4.87 -4.38
C SER A 310 -2.10 5.95 -4.77
N LEU A 311 -0.83 5.57 -5.02
CA LEU A 311 0.23 6.51 -5.35
C LEU A 311 -0.06 7.28 -6.64
N GLN A 312 -0.01 8.62 -6.54
CA GLN A 312 -0.11 9.53 -7.68
C GLN A 312 1.29 10.08 -8.00
N VAL A 313 2.01 9.39 -8.89
CA VAL A 313 3.34 9.84 -9.31
C VAL A 313 3.21 10.80 -10.49
N PRO A 314 3.72 12.04 -10.41
CA PRO A 314 3.73 12.95 -11.55
C PRO A 314 4.46 12.31 -12.74
N GLY A 315 3.78 12.23 -13.90
CA GLY A 315 4.33 11.60 -15.11
C GLY A 315 4.07 10.10 -15.26
N SER A 316 3.48 9.43 -14.29
CA SER A 316 2.95 8.06 -14.41
C SER A 316 1.47 8.04 -14.81
N ALA A 317 1.05 8.97 -15.65
CA ALA A 317 -0.30 8.92 -16.19
C ALA A 317 -0.52 7.51 -16.74
N GLN A 318 -1.48 6.80 -16.17
CA GLN A 318 -2.01 5.58 -16.77
C GLN A 318 -2.29 5.91 -18.23
N PRO A 319 -1.82 5.13 -19.21
CA PRO A 319 -2.24 5.34 -20.57
C PRO A 319 -3.77 5.22 -20.58
N THR A 320 -4.45 6.34 -20.64
CA THR A 320 -5.91 6.38 -20.75
C THR A 320 -6.38 5.90 -22.11
N ASP A 321 -5.44 5.68 -23.02
CA ASP A 321 -5.65 5.14 -24.36
C ASP A 321 -5.11 3.71 -24.43
N PRO A 322 -5.98 2.69 -24.53
CA PRO A 322 -5.55 1.31 -24.73
C PRO A 322 -4.75 1.11 -26.03
N THR A 323 -4.71 2.10 -26.93
CA THR A 323 -3.90 2.07 -28.17
C THR A 323 -2.48 2.60 -27.97
N SER A 324 -2.17 3.21 -26.85
CA SER A 324 -0.84 3.76 -26.55
C SER A 324 0.13 2.75 -25.94
N GLY A 325 -0.24 1.49 -25.80
CA GLY A 325 0.65 0.41 -25.35
C GLY A 325 1.74 0.13 -26.38
N ASN A 326 2.99 0.09 -25.92
CA ASN A 326 4.14 -0.20 -26.79
C ASN A 326 4.23 -1.70 -27.21
N GLY A 327 3.38 -2.57 -26.66
CA GLY A 327 3.30 -3.99 -26.97
C GLY A 327 2.04 -4.32 -27.76
N GLN A 328 2.09 -5.39 -28.55
CA GLN A 328 0.96 -5.90 -29.34
C GLN A 328 0.81 -7.41 -29.19
N ALA A 329 -0.42 -7.88 -29.13
CA ALA A 329 -0.74 -9.30 -29.15
C ALA A 329 -1.89 -9.61 -30.11
N VAL A 330 -1.84 -10.79 -30.72
CA VAL A 330 -2.97 -11.40 -31.40
C VAL A 330 -3.87 -12.00 -30.35
N VAL A 331 -5.15 -11.64 -30.36
CA VAL A 331 -6.16 -12.11 -29.41
C VAL A 331 -7.37 -12.67 -30.13
N LEU A 332 -7.97 -13.70 -29.55
CA LEU A 332 -9.28 -14.24 -29.93
C LEU A 332 -10.33 -13.58 -29.03
N LEU A 333 -11.33 -12.98 -29.63
CA LEU A 333 -12.44 -12.30 -28.94
C LEU A 333 -13.72 -13.09 -29.08
N ASP A 334 -14.53 -13.12 -28.03
CA ASP A 334 -15.90 -13.64 -28.10
C ASP A 334 -16.79 -12.75 -28.97
N ALA A 335 -18.01 -13.21 -29.25
CA ALA A 335 -18.97 -12.54 -30.12
C ALA A 335 -19.32 -11.11 -29.70
N ASP A 336 -19.29 -10.83 -28.41
CA ASP A 336 -19.53 -9.53 -27.80
C ASP A 336 -18.25 -8.67 -27.67
N GLY A 337 -17.10 -9.21 -28.07
CA GLY A 337 -15.78 -8.57 -27.95
C GLY A 337 -15.24 -8.48 -26.53
N GLY A 338 -15.90 -9.15 -25.55
CA GLY A 338 -15.63 -9.03 -24.12
C GLY A 338 -14.40 -9.81 -23.67
N ASN A 339 -14.43 -11.14 -23.75
CA ASN A 339 -13.32 -11.98 -23.30
C ASN A 339 -12.24 -12.06 -24.37
N ALA A 340 -11.00 -11.78 -23.99
CA ALA A 340 -9.88 -11.84 -24.90
C ALA A 340 -8.92 -12.97 -24.48
N GLN A 341 -8.82 -14.00 -25.33
CA GLN A 341 -7.77 -15.02 -25.17
C GLN A 341 -6.53 -14.60 -25.97
N GLN A 342 -5.39 -14.41 -25.32
CA GLN A 342 -4.12 -14.11 -25.99
C GLN A 342 -3.64 -15.37 -26.73
N LEU A 343 -3.46 -15.25 -28.04
CA LEU A 343 -2.93 -16.31 -28.89
C LEU A 343 -1.41 -16.18 -29.12
N PHE A 344 -0.92 -14.93 -29.30
CA PHE A 344 0.48 -14.70 -29.59
C PHE A 344 0.89 -13.26 -29.23
N VAL A 345 2.10 -13.10 -28.70
CA VAL A 345 2.69 -11.76 -28.44
C VAL A 345 3.53 -11.35 -29.63
N VAL A 346 3.07 -10.35 -30.36
CA VAL A 346 3.74 -9.80 -31.55
C VAL A 346 4.95 -8.95 -31.16
N SER A 347 4.76 -8.08 -30.16
CA SER A 347 5.83 -7.28 -29.57
C SER A 347 5.61 -7.16 -28.06
N GLN A 348 6.68 -7.31 -27.29
CA GLN A 348 6.62 -7.09 -25.85
C GLN A 348 6.42 -5.61 -25.54
N PRO A 349 5.62 -5.23 -24.56
CA PRO A 349 5.58 -3.87 -24.09
C PRO A 349 6.95 -3.50 -23.50
N GLN A 350 7.39 -2.28 -23.74
CA GLN A 350 8.58 -1.77 -23.06
C GLN A 350 8.30 -1.71 -21.56
N ALA A 351 9.29 -2.09 -20.73
CA ALA A 351 9.20 -1.92 -19.29
C ALA A 351 8.93 -0.44 -18.98
N GLY A 352 7.92 -0.18 -18.14
CA GLY A 352 7.68 1.15 -17.61
C GLY A 352 8.87 1.67 -16.81
N PRO A 353 8.95 2.97 -16.52
CA PRO A 353 10.00 3.53 -15.67
C PRO A 353 9.93 2.85 -14.29
N GLN A 354 11.10 2.72 -13.64
CA GLN A 354 11.12 2.23 -12.25
C GLN A 354 10.56 3.30 -11.32
N LEU A 355 9.63 2.91 -10.47
CA LEU A 355 9.14 3.74 -9.36
C LEU A 355 9.96 3.41 -8.11
N LYS A 356 10.95 4.23 -7.82
CA LYS A 356 11.80 4.06 -6.64
C LYS A 356 11.10 4.59 -5.39
N LEU A 357 10.98 3.75 -4.36
CA LEU A 357 10.46 4.10 -3.05
C LEU A 357 11.58 4.15 -2.01
N THR A 358 11.28 4.75 -0.84
CA THR A 358 12.18 4.76 0.32
C THR A 358 12.24 3.40 1.03
N ILE A 359 11.30 2.51 0.75
CA ILE A 359 11.20 1.16 1.31
C ILE A 359 12.53 0.39 1.16
N ASP A 360 12.90 -0.35 2.19
CA ASP A 360 13.97 -1.36 2.16
C ASP A 360 13.35 -2.75 2.13
N ALA A 361 13.68 -3.55 1.12
CA ALA A 361 13.04 -4.84 0.90
C ALA A 361 13.32 -5.86 2.03
N ASP A 362 14.45 -5.77 2.74
CA ASP A 362 14.75 -6.67 3.85
C ASP A 362 13.95 -6.28 5.09
N VAL A 363 13.84 -4.97 5.38
CA VAL A 363 13.00 -4.45 6.47
C VAL A 363 11.53 -4.74 6.18
N GLN A 364 11.08 -4.54 4.95
CA GLN A 364 9.70 -4.85 4.53
C GLN A 364 9.37 -6.34 4.68
N LYS A 365 10.29 -7.21 4.28
CA LYS A 365 10.12 -8.66 4.44
C LYS A 365 10.00 -9.06 5.91
N ALA A 366 10.81 -8.48 6.78
CA ALA A 366 10.73 -8.72 8.22
C ALA A 366 9.40 -8.21 8.79
N ALA A 367 8.93 -7.03 8.35
CA ALA A 367 7.67 -6.44 8.78
C ALA A 367 6.45 -7.28 8.36
N GLU A 368 6.40 -7.75 7.11
CA GLU A 368 5.33 -8.67 6.65
C GLU A 368 5.28 -9.97 7.46
N ALA A 369 6.45 -10.55 7.74
CA ALA A 369 6.54 -11.76 8.56
C ALA A 369 6.11 -11.50 10.01
N ALA A 370 6.48 -10.35 10.56
CA ALA A 370 6.15 -9.95 11.93
C ALA A 370 4.63 -9.76 12.12
N VAL A 371 3.98 -9.00 11.23
CA VAL A 371 2.53 -8.78 11.34
C VAL A 371 1.75 -10.08 11.11
N ALA A 372 2.18 -10.92 10.17
CA ALA A 372 1.56 -12.21 9.92
C ALA A 372 1.65 -13.15 11.14
N ALA A 373 2.78 -13.14 11.86
CA ALA A 373 2.97 -13.95 13.06
C ALA A 373 2.09 -13.51 14.24
N GLN A 374 1.74 -12.23 14.33
CA GLN A 374 0.94 -11.68 15.41
C GLN A 374 -0.56 -11.59 15.11
N SER A 375 -0.98 -11.75 13.85
CA SER A 375 -2.40 -11.80 13.46
C SER A 375 -3.04 -13.16 13.78
N THR A 376 -2.92 -13.59 15.02
CA THR A 376 -3.53 -14.84 15.49
C THR A 376 -5.03 -14.63 15.67
N GLY A 377 -5.83 -15.55 15.09
CA GLY A 377 -7.29 -15.41 15.14
C GLY A 377 -7.87 -14.34 14.21
N GLY A 378 -7.04 -13.73 13.36
CA GLY A 378 -7.48 -12.70 12.40
C GLY A 378 -7.47 -11.28 12.97
N ASN A 379 -6.87 -11.06 14.13
CA ASN A 379 -6.71 -9.74 14.72
C ASN A 379 -5.98 -8.79 13.76
N PRO A 380 -6.48 -7.54 13.59
CA PRO A 380 -5.77 -6.52 12.85
C PRO A 380 -4.40 -6.20 13.45
N VAL A 381 -3.41 -6.06 12.59
CA VAL A 381 -2.05 -5.66 13.00
C VAL A 381 -1.54 -4.61 12.03
N GLY A 382 -0.95 -3.54 12.56
CA GLY A 382 -0.26 -2.51 11.80
C GLY A 382 1.18 -2.34 12.28
N LEU A 383 2.11 -2.17 11.34
CA LEU A 383 3.51 -1.91 11.65
C LEU A 383 4.11 -0.92 10.64
N VAL A 384 4.89 0.04 11.15
CA VAL A 384 5.68 0.98 10.34
C VAL A 384 7.11 1.03 10.84
N ALA A 385 8.06 1.02 9.92
CA ALA A 385 9.48 1.24 10.19
C ALA A 385 9.97 2.50 9.46
N ILE A 386 10.72 3.34 10.18
CA ILE A 386 11.22 4.65 9.70
C ILE A 386 12.73 4.73 9.94
N GLU A 387 13.44 5.38 9.02
CA GLU A 387 14.83 5.79 9.19
C GLU A 387 14.87 7.14 9.90
N PRO A 388 15.27 7.20 11.18
CA PRO A 388 15.19 8.42 11.99
C PRO A 388 15.92 9.64 11.40
N SER A 389 17.10 9.43 10.80
CA SER A 389 17.92 10.50 10.25
C SER A 389 17.34 11.19 9.02
N THR A 390 16.34 10.59 8.37
CA THR A 390 15.81 11.08 7.09
C THR A 390 14.29 11.18 7.03
N GLY A 391 13.57 10.45 7.89
CA GLY A 391 12.14 10.26 7.79
C GLY A 391 11.72 9.26 6.70
N ASN A 392 12.65 8.60 6.01
CA ASN A 392 12.32 7.59 5.02
C ASN A 392 11.54 6.44 5.67
N ILE A 393 10.36 6.13 5.13
CA ILE A 393 9.61 4.95 5.52
C ILE A 393 10.31 3.74 4.90
N LEU A 394 10.81 2.83 5.73
CA LEU A 394 11.54 1.64 5.30
C LEU A 394 10.64 0.41 5.15
N ALA A 395 9.53 0.36 5.89
CA ALA A 395 8.52 -0.69 5.77
C ALA A 395 7.14 -0.22 6.21
N VAL A 396 6.12 -0.80 5.58
CA VAL A 396 4.70 -0.68 5.95
C VAL A 396 4.08 -2.06 5.84
N ALA A 397 3.59 -2.60 6.95
CA ALA A 397 2.98 -3.92 6.95
C ALA A 397 1.64 -3.92 7.69
N ASN A 398 0.70 -4.68 7.16
CA ASN A 398 -0.63 -4.87 7.72
C ASN A 398 -1.01 -6.34 7.73
N ALA A 399 -1.78 -6.77 8.68
CA ALA A 399 -2.46 -8.05 8.66
C ALA A 399 -3.93 -7.85 9.07
N PRO A 400 -4.90 -8.33 8.25
CA PRO A 400 -4.68 -8.91 6.92
C PRO A 400 -4.17 -7.89 5.89
N ALA A 401 -3.23 -8.29 5.04
CA ALA A 401 -2.53 -7.39 4.13
C ALA A 401 -3.44 -6.67 3.11
N ASN A 402 -4.53 -7.32 2.69
CA ASN A 402 -5.51 -6.75 1.76
C ASN A 402 -6.72 -6.11 2.49
N GLY A 403 -6.64 -5.97 3.81
CA GLY A 403 -7.67 -5.38 4.63
C GLY A 403 -7.54 -3.86 4.77
N PHE A 404 -8.10 -3.35 5.84
CA PHE A 404 -7.94 -1.95 6.24
C PHE A 404 -6.45 -1.65 6.49
N ASN A 405 -5.99 -0.48 6.06
CA ASN A 405 -4.60 -0.06 6.26
C ASN A 405 -4.41 0.41 7.71
N GLN A 406 -4.24 -0.54 8.62
CA GLN A 406 -4.04 -0.30 10.05
C GLN A 406 -2.81 0.57 10.32
N ALA A 407 -1.75 0.34 9.56
CA ALA A 407 -0.49 1.06 9.71
C ALA A 407 -0.63 2.59 9.54
N PHE A 408 -1.51 3.05 8.64
CA PHE A 408 -1.65 4.47 8.30
C PHE A 408 -3.00 5.08 8.70
N LEU A 409 -4.06 4.30 8.82
CA LEU A 409 -5.43 4.79 8.95
C LEU A 409 -6.12 4.38 10.25
N ALA A 410 -5.46 3.62 11.13
CA ALA A 410 -6.01 3.29 12.43
C ALA A 410 -6.37 4.55 13.23
N LYS A 411 -7.47 4.45 14.00
CA LYS A 411 -7.95 5.46 14.94
C LYS A 411 -8.01 4.86 16.33
N LEU A 412 -6.84 4.61 16.89
CA LEU A 412 -6.73 3.86 18.15
C LEU A 412 -6.02 4.71 19.20
N ALA A 413 -6.44 4.58 20.45
CA ALA A 413 -5.74 5.18 21.57
C ALA A 413 -4.31 4.60 21.65
N PRO A 414 -3.25 5.43 21.74
CA PRO A 414 -1.86 4.96 21.77
C PRO A 414 -1.47 4.33 23.13
N GLY A 415 -2.31 4.49 24.14
CA GLY A 415 -2.02 4.04 25.51
C GLY A 415 -0.69 4.62 26.02
N SER A 416 -0.01 3.86 26.86
CA SER A 416 1.23 4.32 27.51
C SER A 416 2.38 4.69 26.58
N THR A 417 2.28 4.48 25.25
CA THR A 417 3.29 5.03 24.32
C THR A 417 3.21 6.56 24.27
N MET A 418 2.07 7.17 24.59
CA MET A 418 1.90 8.61 24.78
C MET A 418 2.81 9.19 25.86
N LYS A 419 3.21 8.41 26.84
CA LYS A 419 4.10 8.85 27.92
C LYS A 419 5.45 9.37 27.43
N VAL A 420 5.84 9.08 26.19
CA VAL A 420 7.02 9.73 25.56
C VAL A 420 6.79 11.23 25.42
N ILE A 421 5.60 11.64 25.00
CA ILE A 421 5.23 13.06 24.85
C ILE A 421 4.99 13.71 26.22
N THR A 422 4.34 12.98 27.14
CA THR A 422 4.12 13.46 28.51
C THR A 422 5.43 13.63 29.28
N ALA A 423 6.39 12.70 29.13
CA ALA A 423 7.72 12.82 29.69
C ALA A 423 8.49 14.01 29.07
N ALA A 424 8.39 14.24 27.75
CA ALA A 424 8.94 15.42 27.12
C ALA A 424 8.41 16.71 27.76
N ALA A 425 7.11 16.77 28.04
CA ALA A 425 6.50 17.90 28.73
C ALA A 425 7.06 18.09 30.14
N LEU A 426 7.17 17.01 30.93
CA LEU A 426 7.75 17.08 32.28
C LEU A 426 9.20 17.58 32.24
N LEU A 427 10.01 17.01 31.36
CA LEU A 427 11.43 17.40 31.23
C LEU A 427 11.62 18.83 30.70
N GLU A 428 10.66 19.38 29.95
CA GLU A 428 10.78 20.75 29.39
C GLU A 428 10.18 21.83 30.28
N TYR A 429 9.03 21.53 30.93
CA TYR A 429 8.23 22.55 31.64
C TYR A 429 8.33 22.48 33.15
N THR A 430 9.08 21.53 33.68
CA THR A 430 9.35 21.40 35.11
C THR A 430 10.87 21.39 35.38
N ASN A 431 11.24 21.23 36.66
CA ASN A 431 12.64 20.99 37.05
C ASN A 431 12.96 19.47 37.18
N ASP A 432 12.05 18.61 36.74
CA ASP A 432 12.25 17.20 36.84
C ASP A 432 13.29 16.72 35.83
N THR A 433 14.07 15.77 36.28
CA THR A 433 15.04 15.01 35.49
C THR A 433 14.69 13.53 35.56
N PRO A 434 15.28 12.66 34.76
CA PRO A 434 15.07 11.22 34.89
C PRO A 434 15.38 10.67 36.30
N ASP A 435 16.24 11.34 37.07
CA ASP A 435 16.64 10.94 38.42
C ASP A 435 15.78 11.59 39.53
N SER A 436 14.81 12.44 39.19
CA SER A 436 13.89 13.04 40.16
C SER A 436 12.99 11.97 40.77
N THR A 437 12.90 11.93 42.12
CA THR A 437 11.99 11.01 42.80
C THR A 437 10.54 11.40 42.51
N VAL A 438 9.81 10.51 41.90
CA VAL A 438 8.40 10.63 41.57
C VAL A 438 7.70 9.36 42.07
N PRO A 439 6.95 9.43 43.18
CA PRO A 439 6.30 8.24 43.71
C PRO A 439 5.23 7.68 42.76
N CYS A 440 5.20 6.35 42.61
CA CYS A 440 4.16 5.62 41.91
C CYS A 440 3.19 4.98 42.90
N PRO A 441 2.13 5.66 43.38
CA PRO A 441 1.14 5.06 44.26
C PRO A 441 0.27 4.05 43.48
N GLU A 442 -0.31 3.09 44.18
CA GLU A 442 -1.21 2.09 43.59
C GLU A 442 -2.37 2.71 42.85
N THR A 443 -2.93 3.79 43.40
CA THR A 443 -4.02 4.57 42.80
C THR A 443 -3.82 6.06 43.01
N VAL A 444 -4.36 6.89 42.11
CA VAL A 444 -4.48 8.34 42.27
C VAL A 444 -5.93 8.76 42.04
N ASN A 445 -6.44 9.70 42.87
CA ASN A 445 -7.79 10.24 42.70
C ASN A 445 -7.71 11.62 42.02
N SER A 446 -8.16 11.70 40.74
CA SER A 446 -7.98 12.92 39.94
C SER A 446 -8.84 12.94 38.66
N PRO A 447 -10.02 13.53 38.65
CA PRO A 447 -10.99 13.61 39.73
C PRO A 447 -11.62 12.26 40.09
N ARG A 448 -11.50 11.24 39.26
CA ARG A 448 -11.85 9.86 39.52
C ARG A 448 -10.65 9.05 39.98
N LEU A 449 -10.91 7.82 40.44
CA LEU A 449 -9.85 6.90 40.82
C LEU A 449 -9.20 6.28 39.57
N TRP A 450 -7.89 6.45 39.46
CA TRP A 450 -7.06 5.87 38.42
C TRP A 450 -6.10 4.83 39.03
N PRO A 451 -6.13 3.58 38.57
CA PRO A 451 -5.16 2.56 38.96
C PRO A 451 -3.97 2.51 38.01
N ASN A 452 -2.93 1.82 38.43
CA ASN A 452 -1.90 1.31 37.52
C ASN A 452 -2.41 0.04 36.78
N ASP A 453 -1.76 -0.29 35.67
CA ASP A 453 -2.05 -1.53 34.92
C ASP A 453 -1.61 -2.77 35.76
N GLU A 454 -0.49 -2.64 36.48
CA GLU A 454 -0.03 -3.62 37.46
C GLU A 454 -0.21 -3.06 38.87
N PRO A 455 -0.72 -3.89 39.82
CA PRO A 455 -0.92 -3.45 41.18
C PRO A 455 0.42 -3.24 41.89
N GLY A 456 0.49 -2.24 42.76
CA GLY A 456 1.66 -1.97 43.58
C GLY A 456 1.83 -0.48 43.88
N SER A 457 2.64 -0.17 44.90
CA SER A 457 3.02 1.17 45.28
C SER A 457 4.55 1.25 45.42
N PHE A 458 5.18 2.19 44.71
CA PHE A 458 6.64 2.32 44.61
C PHE A 458 7.03 3.77 44.99
N PRO A 459 7.19 4.04 46.30
CA PRO A 459 7.40 5.42 46.77
C PRO A 459 8.77 6.02 46.40
N ASP A 460 9.74 5.16 46.09
CA ASP A 460 11.12 5.57 45.82
C ASP A 460 11.46 5.57 44.31
N TYR A 461 10.47 5.36 43.45
CA TYR A 461 10.69 5.41 41.99
C TYR A 461 11.17 6.79 41.56
N THR A 462 12.06 6.79 40.59
CA THR A 462 12.42 7.98 39.84
C THR A 462 11.50 8.14 38.63
N LEU A 463 11.50 9.33 38.01
CA LEU A 463 10.76 9.56 36.76
C LEU A 463 11.17 8.56 35.68
N ALA A 464 12.45 8.15 35.65
CA ALA A 464 12.92 7.12 34.72
C ALA A 464 12.38 5.72 35.06
N ASP A 465 12.24 5.38 36.34
CA ASP A 465 11.61 4.12 36.76
C ASP A 465 10.11 4.10 36.43
N ASP A 466 9.40 5.20 36.68
CA ASP A 466 8.00 5.33 36.30
C ASP A 466 7.76 5.19 34.81
N PHE A 467 8.66 5.77 34.02
CA PHE A 467 8.61 5.63 32.56
C PHE A 467 8.92 4.19 32.14
N ALA A 468 9.96 3.57 32.70
CA ALA A 468 10.40 2.22 32.39
C ALA A 468 9.36 1.14 32.75
N HIS A 469 8.71 1.31 33.91
CA HIS A 469 7.66 0.42 34.40
C HIS A 469 6.24 0.89 34.04
N SER A 470 6.14 1.99 33.27
CA SER A 470 4.88 2.50 32.72
C SER A 470 3.84 2.90 33.79
N CYS A 471 4.26 3.46 34.94
CA CYS A 471 3.38 3.91 36.02
C CYS A 471 2.35 4.92 35.50
N ASN A 472 1.05 4.65 35.61
CA ASN A 472 -0.02 5.57 35.21
C ASN A 472 -0.21 6.66 36.23
N THR A 473 -0.22 6.30 37.50
CA THR A 473 -0.58 7.18 38.61
C THR A 473 0.45 8.30 38.79
N ALA A 474 1.75 8.02 38.60
CA ALA A 474 2.80 9.02 38.62
C ALA A 474 2.61 10.03 37.48
N PHE A 475 2.44 9.57 36.22
CA PHE A 475 2.27 10.45 35.07
C PHE A 475 1.01 11.32 35.15
N ILE A 476 -0.11 10.77 35.67
CA ILE A 476 -1.34 11.53 35.90
C ILE A 476 -1.10 12.62 36.96
N GLN A 477 -0.51 12.26 38.11
CA GLN A 477 -0.26 13.19 39.21
C GLN A 477 0.69 14.32 38.79
N GLU A 478 1.79 13.98 38.13
CA GLU A 478 2.78 14.95 37.66
C GLU A 478 2.18 15.89 36.61
N ASN A 479 1.41 15.36 35.64
CA ASN A 479 0.73 16.18 34.65
C ASN A 479 -0.23 17.19 35.29
N GLN A 480 -0.98 16.78 36.30
CA GLN A 480 -1.99 17.66 36.91
C GLN A 480 -1.42 18.64 37.93
N THR A 481 -0.33 18.28 38.61
CA THR A 481 0.22 19.12 39.68
C THR A 481 1.37 20.02 39.23
N LYS A 482 2.12 19.64 38.17
CA LYS A 482 3.31 20.36 37.75
C LYS A 482 3.21 20.97 36.35
N LEU A 483 2.45 20.36 35.44
CA LEU A 483 2.35 20.87 34.06
C LEU A 483 1.26 21.93 33.90
N PRO A 484 1.44 22.92 33.02
CA PRO A 484 0.36 23.81 32.64
C PRO A 484 -0.78 23.01 32.00
N PHE A 485 -2.02 23.28 32.43
CA PHE A 485 -3.21 22.60 31.90
C PHE A 485 -3.27 22.75 30.36
N GLY A 486 -3.42 21.64 29.64
CA GLY A 486 -3.50 21.62 28.19
C GLY A 486 -2.17 21.85 27.46
N ILE A 487 -1.01 21.57 28.06
CA ILE A 487 0.29 21.73 27.44
C ILE A 487 0.63 20.62 26.43
N LEU A 488 0.08 19.39 26.60
CA LEU A 488 0.45 18.22 25.80
C LEU A 488 0.23 18.40 24.31
N PRO A 489 -0.85 19.02 23.80
CA PRO A 489 -1.01 19.35 22.38
C PRO A 489 0.14 20.19 21.80
N LYS A 490 0.68 21.12 22.59
CA LYS A 490 1.82 21.95 22.16
C LYS A 490 3.12 21.14 22.10
N VAL A 491 3.36 20.29 23.10
CA VAL A 491 4.54 19.41 23.12
C VAL A 491 4.47 18.37 22.00
N ALA A 492 3.29 17.84 21.69
CA ALA A 492 3.07 16.91 20.59
C ALA A 492 3.55 17.47 19.22
N GLN A 493 3.47 18.79 19.02
CA GLN A 493 3.96 19.45 17.81
C GLN A 493 5.49 19.32 17.61
N GLN A 494 6.25 19.03 18.65
CA GLN A 494 7.69 18.76 18.55
C GLN A 494 7.99 17.42 17.84
N PHE A 495 7.00 16.55 17.81
CA PHE A 495 7.03 15.25 17.15
C PHE A 495 6.27 15.24 15.80
N GLY A 496 5.94 16.44 15.28
CA GLY A 496 5.18 16.58 14.04
C GLY A 496 3.69 16.27 14.15
N ILE A 497 3.16 16.10 15.37
CA ILE A 497 1.75 15.77 15.62
C ILE A 497 0.90 17.03 15.63
N GLY A 498 -0.33 16.94 15.11
CA GLY A 498 -1.27 18.06 15.04
C GLY A 498 -0.99 19.03 13.89
N GLN A 499 -0.12 18.69 12.96
CA GLN A 499 0.11 19.42 11.72
C GLN A 499 -0.04 18.49 10.50
N PRO A 500 -0.62 18.97 9.39
CA PRO A 500 -0.83 18.13 8.22
C PRO A 500 0.48 17.82 7.51
N TRP A 501 0.74 16.55 7.22
CA TRP A 501 1.81 16.09 6.36
C TRP A 501 1.37 14.86 5.57
N SER A 502 2.02 14.60 4.43
CA SER A 502 1.68 13.51 3.53
C SER A 502 2.90 12.65 3.24
N THR A 503 2.75 11.34 3.35
CA THR A 503 3.83 10.39 3.07
C THR A 503 4.17 10.31 1.59
N ALA A 504 3.19 10.49 0.72
CA ALA A 504 3.35 10.59 -0.74
C ALA A 504 2.04 11.11 -1.38
N PRO A 505 2.09 11.70 -2.58
CA PRO A 505 0.89 12.12 -3.31
C PRO A 505 -0.06 10.94 -3.55
N GLY A 506 -1.34 11.12 -3.22
CA GLY A 506 -2.39 10.12 -3.35
C GLY A 506 -2.47 9.10 -2.21
N VAL A 507 -1.44 8.97 -1.39
CA VAL A 507 -1.46 8.09 -0.22
C VAL A 507 -2.16 8.79 0.94
N GLN A 508 -3.19 8.14 1.46
CA GLN A 508 -3.90 8.62 2.63
C GLN A 508 -3.22 8.13 3.91
N SER A 509 -3.06 9.03 4.86
CA SER A 509 -2.69 8.76 6.24
C SER A 509 -3.58 9.56 7.18
N LEU A 510 -3.81 9.05 8.36
CA LEU A 510 -4.52 9.79 9.40
C LEU A 510 -3.49 10.51 10.28
N ASP A 511 -3.68 11.79 10.47
CA ASP A 511 -2.87 12.56 11.40
C ASP A 511 -3.28 12.22 12.84
N MET A 512 -2.28 11.94 13.69
CA MET A 512 -2.51 11.86 15.13
C MET A 512 -2.87 13.23 15.66
N VAL A 513 -3.86 13.26 16.55
CA VAL A 513 -4.28 14.50 17.23
C VAL A 513 -4.27 14.26 18.73
N VAL A 514 -3.65 15.19 19.45
CA VAL A 514 -3.77 15.35 20.89
C VAL A 514 -4.67 16.58 21.10
N PRO A 515 -5.97 16.40 21.39
CA PRO A 515 -6.89 17.51 21.53
C PRO A 515 -6.65 18.25 22.85
N PRO A 516 -6.93 19.56 22.96
CA PRO A 516 -6.88 20.25 24.25
C PRO A 516 -7.86 19.64 25.24
N PRO A 517 -7.45 19.31 26.48
CA PRO A 517 -8.36 18.77 27.48
C PRO A 517 -9.39 19.82 27.91
N VAL A 518 -10.62 19.40 28.19
CA VAL A 518 -11.70 20.25 28.69
C VAL A 518 -11.80 20.16 30.20
N THR A 519 -11.56 18.99 30.75
CA THR A 519 -11.64 18.69 32.18
C THR A 519 -10.33 18.14 32.73
N SER A 520 -10.20 18.09 34.05
CA SER A 520 -9.05 17.43 34.69
C SER A 520 -9.03 15.92 34.42
N ASP A 521 -10.20 15.29 34.22
CA ASP A 521 -10.28 13.87 33.83
C ASP A 521 -9.73 13.64 32.40
N ASP A 522 -10.04 14.56 31.47
CA ASP A 522 -9.46 14.54 30.12
C ASP A 522 -7.94 14.66 30.19
N ALA A 523 -7.43 15.62 30.96
CA ALA A 523 -5.98 15.82 31.12
C ALA A 523 -5.30 14.59 31.75
N ALA A 524 -5.93 13.94 32.71
CA ALA A 524 -5.45 12.70 33.31
C ALA A 524 -5.37 11.56 32.28
N ALA A 525 -6.43 11.39 31.48
CA ALA A 525 -6.51 10.39 30.43
C ALA A 525 -5.47 10.65 29.31
N GLU A 526 -5.32 11.90 28.90
CA GLU A 526 -4.33 12.30 27.87
C GLU A 526 -2.89 12.01 28.32
N ALA A 527 -2.57 12.23 29.60
CA ALA A 527 -1.22 11.98 30.13
C ALA A 527 -0.75 10.53 29.92
N ILE A 528 -1.69 9.61 29.80
CA ILE A 528 -1.44 8.17 29.63
C ILE A 528 -1.92 7.62 28.27
N GLY A 529 -2.31 8.51 27.35
CA GLY A 529 -2.68 8.14 25.97
C GLY A 529 -4.01 7.43 25.84
N GLN A 530 -4.99 7.80 26.67
CA GLN A 530 -6.35 7.28 26.65
C GLN A 530 -7.35 8.34 26.19
N PHE A 531 -8.63 7.98 26.15
CA PHE A 531 -9.79 8.83 25.90
C PHE A 531 -9.87 9.35 24.45
N THR A 532 -9.64 10.66 24.23
CA THR A 532 -9.87 11.30 22.92
C THR A 532 -8.65 11.30 22.00
N ILE A 533 -7.48 10.87 22.47
CA ILE A 533 -6.29 10.74 21.65
C ILE A 533 -6.46 9.55 20.71
N VAL A 534 -6.29 9.80 19.41
CA VAL A 534 -6.25 8.73 18.40
C VAL A 534 -4.96 8.79 17.64
N SER A 535 -4.39 7.62 17.36
CA SER A 535 -3.11 7.45 16.71
C SER A 535 -3.11 6.24 15.79
N ASN A 536 -2.00 6.04 15.10
CA ASN A 536 -1.71 4.89 14.25
C ASN A 536 -0.21 4.55 14.31
N PRO A 537 0.21 3.38 13.82
CA PRO A 537 1.62 3.00 13.81
C PRO A 537 2.55 4.01 13.11
N LEU A 538 2.11 4.67 12.03
CA LEU A 538 2.91 5.67 11.35
C LEU A 538 3.27 6.85 12.25
N ALA A 539 2.29 7.42 12.94
CA ALA A 539 2.49 8.53 13.85
C ALA A 539 3.41 8.13 15.03
N MET A 540 3.17 6.95 15.61
CA MET A 540 3.96 6.48 16.74
C MET A 540 5.38 6.04 16.35
N ALA A 541 5.60 5.54 15.12
CA ALA A 541 6.95 5.31 14.59
C ALA A 541 7.71 6.63 14.41
N SER A 542 7.00 7.69 13.99
CA SER A 542 7.56 9.04 13.90
C SER A 542 7.98 9.60 15.28
N VAL A 543 7.19 9.33 16.33
CA VAL A 543 7.57 9.69 17.71
C VAL A 543 8.87 9.01 18.12
N ALA A 544 8.98 7.69 17.93
CA ALA A 544 10.20 6.95 18.25
C ALA A 544 11.41 7.43 17.44
N ALA A 545 11.22 7.71 16.13
CA ALA A 545 12.25 8.25 15.25
C ALA A 545 12.73 9.63 15.70
N THR A 546 11.80 10.51 16.13
CA THR A 546 12.11 11.84 16.61
C THR A 546 12.94 11.79 17.91
N VAL A 547 12.62 10.92 18.85
CA VAL A 547 13.44 10.74 20.06
C VAL A 547 14.85 10.26 19.69
N GLN A 548 14.96 9.25 18.83
CA GLN A 548 16.25 8.69 18.43
C GLN A 548 17.12 9.74 17.74
N ASN A 549 16.56 10.47 16.78
CA ASN A 549 17.31 11.47 16.01
C ASN A 549 17.48 12.81 16.77
N GLY A 550 16.57 13.14 17.68
CA GLY A 550 16.51 14.41 18.38
C GLY A 550 15.82 15.52 17.58
N THR A 551 15.36 15.21 16.37
CA THR A 551 14.64 16.15 15.48
C THR A 551 13.63 15.38 14.65
N PHE A 552 12.44 15.94 14.51
CA PHE A 552 11.40 15.39 13.64
C PHE A 552 11.80 15.50 12.18
N HIS A 553 11.69 14.40 11.46
CA HIS A 553 11.67 14.33 10.00
C HIS A 553 10.34 13.73 9.56
N GLN A 554 9.59 14.47 8.75
CA GLN A 554 8.32 13.99 8.22
C GLN A 554 8.51 12.64 7.51
N PRO A 555 7.69 11.61 7.85
CA PRO A 555 7.74 10.35 7.13
C PRO A 555 7.40 10.48 5.65
N ILE A 556 8.24 9.92 4.76
CA ILE A 556 8.08 9.98 3.30
C ILE A 556 8.28 8.60 2.65
N LEU A 557 7.56 8.36 1.55
CA LEU A 557 7.66 7.15 0.71
C LEU A 557 8.43 7.38 -0.59
N LEU A 558 8.53 8.63 -1.05
CA LEU A 558 9.22 8.96 -2.30
C LEU A 558 10.54 9.67 -1.99
N PRO A 559 11.68 9.19 -2.52
CA PRO A 559 12.96 9.83 -2.32
C PRO A 559 12.94 11.29 -2.80
N GLY A 560 13.42 12.21 -1.95
CA GLY A 560 13.51 13.63 -2.28
C GLY A 560 12.18 14.39 -2.23
N GLN A 561 11.12 13.79 -1.69
CA GLN A 561 9.88 14.51 -1.41
C GLN A 561 10.16 15.63 -0.40
N PRO A 562 9.62 16.84 -0.62
CA PRO A 562 9.71 17.92 0.36
C PRO A 562 9.07 17.51 1.69
N GLN A 563 9.76 17.81 2.79
CA GLN A 563 9.31 17.51 4.15
C GLN A 563 8.96 18.80 4.89
N VAL A 564 7.89 18.76 5.69
CA VAL A 564 7.55 19.82 6.65
C VAL A 564 8.37 19.62 7.93
N ALA A 565 8.88 20.69 8.48
CA ALA A 565 9.52 20.67 9.79
C ALA A 565 8.46 20.59 10.91
N ALA A 566 8.85 20.15 12.11
CA ALA A 566 8.00 20.26 13.28
C ALA A 566 7.65 21.72 13.55
N ALA A 567 6.42 21.99 13.98
CA ALA A 567 5.98 23.34 14.34
C ALA A 567 6.74 23.91 15.56
N GLN A 568 7.25 23.03 16.41
CA GLN A 568 8.12 23.35 17.55
C GLN A 568 9.35 22.44 17.52
N PRO A 569 10.56 22.91 17.80
CA PRO A 569 11.73 22.06 17.90
C PRO A 569 11.72 21.26 19.21
N LEU A 570 12.10 19.98 19.16
CA LEU A 570 12.37 19.20 20.37
C LEU A 570 13.70 19.67 20.98
N PRO A 571 13.74 20.14 22.26
CA PRO A 571 14.99 20.53 22.89
C PRO A 571 15.98 19.36 22.98
N GLY A 572 17.25 19.61 22.66
CA GLY A 572 18.27 18.56 22.60
C GLY A 572 18.53 17.87 23.94
N SER A 573 18.41 18.60 25.08
CA SER A 573 18.45 18.03 26.42
C SER A 573 17.30 17.05 26.64
N VAL A 574 16.07 17.46 26.31
CA VAL A 574 14.87 16.63 26.43
C VAL A 574 15.01 15.35 25.59
N ALA A 575 15.47 15.48 24.34
CA ALA A 575 15.72 14.33 23.48
C ALA A 575 16.74 13.36 24.08
N SER A 576 17.80 13.88 24.70
CA SER A 576 18.82 13.07 25.36
C SER A 576 18.29 12.31 26.57
N GLU A 577 17.47 12.97 27.38
CA GLU A 577 16.85 12.38 28.56
C GLU A 577 15.79 11.33 28.20
N LEU A 578 14.98 11.61 27.17
CA LEU A 578 14.04 10.62 26.62
C LEU A 578 14.76 9.36 26.12
N ARG A 579 15.88 9.51 25.39
CA ARG A 579 16.69 8.36 24.96
C ARG A 579 17.18 7.55 26.15
N ARG A 580 17.62 8.19 27.22
CA ARG A 580 18.03 7.51 28.45
C ARG A 580 16.89 6.71 29.08
N MET A 581 15.69 7.30 29.18
CA MET A 581 14.52 6.66 29.76
C MET A 581 14.01 5.49 28.88
N MET A 582 13.99 5.68 27.55
CA MET A 582 13.63 4.61 26.60
C MET A 582 14.67 3.47 26.61
N ALA A 583 15.96 3.77 26.80
CA ALA A 583 16.99 2.75 26.95
C ALA A 583 16.82 1.93 28.24
N GLN A 584 16.43 2.58 29.35
CA GLN A 584 16.10 1.90 30.61
C GLN A 584 14.89 0.99 30.42
N THR A 585 13.83 1.47 29.73
CA THR A 585 12.67 0.64 29.39
C THR A 585 13.06 -0.63 28.62
N ALA A 586 14.00 -0.50 27.68
CA ALA A 586 14.49 -1.60 26.85
C ALA A 586 15.38 -2.59 27.61
N SER A 587 16.11 -2.15 28.63
CA SER A 587 17.14 -2.97 29.33
C SER A 587 16.67 -3.59 30.63
N SER A 588 15.73 -2.95 31.35
CA SER A 588 15.28 -3.36 32.69
C SER A 588 13.82 -3.01 32.98
N GLY A 589 13.08 -2.48 31.99
CA GLY A 589 11.68 -2.11 32.13
C GLY A 589 10.75 -3.07 31.38
N THR A 590 9.54 -2.58 31.09
CA THR A 590 8.48 -3.39 30.46
C THR A 590 8.84 -3.93 29.07
N ALA A 591 9.86 -3.40 28.38
CA ALA A 591 10.30 -3.86 27.08
C ALA A 591 11.52 -4.83 27.13
N GLU A 592 12.08 -5.13 28.30
CA GLU A 592 13.31 -5.94 28.45
C GLU A 592 13.26 -7.25 27.67
N GLN A 593 12.19 -8.01 27.83
CA GLN A 593 12.06 -9.30 27.16
C GLN A 593 11.97 -9.17 25.63
N ALA A 594 11.23 -8.18 25.13
CA ALA A 594 11.08 -7.97 23.69
C ALA A 594 12.38 -7.49 23.04
N MET A 595 13.14 -6.63 23.75
CA MET A 595 14.40 -6.05 23.25
C MET A 595 15.63 -6.91 23.53
N ALA A 596 15.46 -8.06 24.20
CA ALA A 596 16.57 -8.95 24.55
C ALA A 596 17.33 -9.41 23.29
N GLY A 597 18.67 -9.34 23.35
CA GLY A 597 19.54 -9.73 22.25
C GLY A 597 19.75 -8.69 21.15
N LEU A 598 19.06 -7.55 21.19
CA LEU A 598 19.36 -6.42 20.32
C LEU A 598 20.57 -5.64 20.85
N SER A 599 21.49 -5.30 19.95
CA SER A 599 22.70 -4.54 20.25
C SER A 599 22.68 -3.16 19.59
N GLY A 600 23.53 -2.24 20.04
CA GLY A 600 23.59 -0.87 19.53
C GLY A 600 22.85 0.13 20.42
N GLN A 601 22.48 1.27 19.89
CA GLN A 601 21.65 2.26 20.59
C GLN A 601 20.19 1.84 20.54
N VAL A 602 19.68 1.24 21.61
CA VAL A 602 18.31 0.76 21.71
C VAL A 602 17.48 1.61 22.65
N GLY A 603 16.20 1.75 22.34
CA GLY A 603 15.21 2.36 23.22
C GLY A 603 13.81 1.89 22.87
N ALA A 604 12.94 1.83 23.88
CA ALA A 604 11.58 1.35 23.69
C ALA A 604 10.58 2.00 24.65
N LYS A 605 9.30 1.92 24.29
CA LYS A 605 8.16 2.16 25.18
C LYS A 605 7.00 1.23 24.81
N THR A 606 6.53 0.50 25.78
CA THR A 606 5.33 -0.34 25.67
C THR A 606 4.06 0.46 25.89
N GLY A 607 2.98 0.04 25.27
CA GLY A 607 1.65 0.61 25.46
C GLY A 607 0.60 -0.48 25.54
N THR A 608 -0.32 -0.29 26.47
CA THR A 608 -1.55 -1.07 26.61
C THR A 608 -2.70 -0.08 26.51
N ALA A 609 -3.54 -0.21 25.48
CA ALA A 609 -4.69 0.66 25.30
C ALA A 609 -5.96 -0.12 25.61
N GLN A 610 -6.68 0.29 26.64
CA GLN A 610 -7.94 -0.34 27.02
C GLN A 610 -9.04 0.05 26.03
N VAL A 611 -9.84 -0.91 25.62
CA VAL A 611 -10.96 -0.72 24.70
C VAL A 611 -12.24 -1.10 25.44
N ASN A 612 -13.15 -0.14 25.58
CA ASN A 612 -14.41 -0.36 26.27
C ASN A 612 -15.20 -1.50 25.62
N GLY A 613 -15.60 -2.49 26.43
CA GLY A 613 -16.36 -3.64 25.96
C GLY A 613 -15.58 -4.72 25.22
N ALA A 614 -14.28 -4.52 24.93
CA ALA A 614 -13.44 -5.55 24.34
C ALA A 614 -12.88 -6.51 25.39
N PRO A 615 -12.71 -7.80 25.06
CA PRO A 615 -12.18 -8.80 26.00
C PRO A 615 -10.69 -8.63 26.29
N ALA A 616 -9.95 -7.94 25.44
CA ALA A 616 -8.52 -7.67 25.59
C ALA A 616 -8.18 -6.27 25.10
N SER A 617 -7.11 -5.71 25.68
CA SER A 617 -6.56 -4.40 25.31
C SER A 617 -5.79 -4.49 24.00
N ASN A 618 -5.65 -3.36 23.30
CA ASN A 618 -4.74 -3.26 22.16
C ASN A 618 -3.29 -3.19 22.66
N SER A 619 -2.44 -3.99 22.04
CA SER A 619 -1.01 -4.04 22.31
C SER A 619 -0.29 -3.03 21.45
N TRP A 620 0.50 -2.13 22.05
CA TRP A 620 1.31 -1.12 21.38
C TRP A 620 2.77 -1.24 21.76
N PHE A 621 3.64 -1.05 20.80
CA PHE A 621 5.07 -0.96 21.03
C PHE A 621 5.70 0.05 20.09
N ILE A 622 6.53 0.93 20.63
CA ILE A 622 7.40 1.80 19.86
C ILE A 622 8.84 1.62 20.34
N GLY A 623 9.78 1.64 19.41
CA GLY A 623 11.18 1.51 19.77
C GLY A 623 12.09 1.83 18.60
N TYR A 624 13.38 1.87 18.90
CA TYR A 624 14.41 2.09 17.90
C TYR A 624 15.66 1.26 18.23
N ARG A 625 16.41 1.00 17.18
CA ARG A 625 17.78 0.50 17.25
C ARG A 625 18.63 1.22 16.21
N ASP A 626 19.65 1.92 16.67
CA ASP A 626 20.50 2.76 15.81
C ASP A 626 19.65 3.68 14.90
N ASN A 627 19.79 3.60 13.58
CA ASN A 627 19.04 4.41 12.62
C ASN A 627 17.77 3.71 12.08
N LEU A 628 17.10 2.91 12.90
CA LEU A 628 15.86 2.22 12.59
C LEU A 628 14.86 2.38 13.74
N ALA A 629 13.73 3.03 13.50
CA ALA A 629 12.64 3.18 14.45
C ALA A 629 11.41 2.42 13.95
N VAL A 630 10.67 1.79 14.88
CA VAL A 630 9.51 0.95 14.57
C VAL A 630 8.38 1.26 15.54
N ALA A 631 7.15 1.28 15.04
CA ALA A 631 5.94 1.14 15.84
C ALA A 631 5.12 -0.04 15.34
N ALA A 632 4.58 -0.82 16.27
CA ALA A 632 3.65 -1.90 16.02
C ALA A 632 2.42 -1.77 16.90
N GLU A 633 1.27 -2.13 16.35
CA GLU A 633 0.00 -2.21 17.04
C GLU A 633 -0.70 -3.53 16.68
N VAL A 634 -1.30 -4.18 17.70
CA VAL A 634 -2.08 -5.41 17.52
C VAL A 634 -3.40 -5.26 18.29
N GLU A 635 -4.51 -5.19 17.55
CA GLU A 635 -5.83 -5.10 18.17
C GLU A 635 -6.13 -6.36 18.98
N GLY A 636 -6.54 -6.17 20.24
CA GLY A 636 -6.77 -7.29 21.14
C GLY A 636 -5.53 -8.10 21.50
N GLY A 637 -4.33 -7.58 21.24
CA GLY A 637 -3.05 -8.25 21.47
C GLY A 637 -2.59 -8.26 22.94
N GLY A 638 -3.32 -7.62 23.85
CA GLY A 638 -3.02 -7.59 25.28
C GLY A 638 -1.93 -6.57 25.65
N HIS A 639 -0.95 -6.99 26.47
CA HIS A 639 0.12 -6.09 26.91
C HIS A 639 1.14 -5.80 25.81
N GLY A 640 1.69 -4.57 25.83
CA GLY A 640 2.56 -4.04 24.77
C GLY A 640 3.85 -4.83 24.54
N ALA A 641 4.43 -5.43 25.57
CA ALA A 641 5.63 -6.27 25.44
C ALA A 641 5.36 -7.61 24.73
N GLY A 642 4.10 -8.05 24.67
CA GLY A 642 3.67 -9.28 24.03
C GLY A 642 3.65 -9.18 22.51
N ALA A 643 2.44 -9.13 21.91
CA ALA A 643 2.27 -9.21 20.46
C ALA A 643 2.96 -8.06 19.71
N ALA A 644 2.72 -6.81 20.09
CA ALA A 644 3.33 -5.66 19.44
C ALA A 644 4.85 -5.60 19.66
N GLY A 645 5.32 -5.94 20.87
CA GLY A 645 6.75 -5.98 21.20
C GLY A 645 7.51 -7.01 20.37
N GLN A 646 6.95 -8.20 20.20
CA GLN A 646 7.55 -9.27 19.38
C GLN A 646 7.61 -8.85 17.90
N ALA A 647 6.53 -8.24 17.38
CA ALA A 647 6.52 -7.74 16.01
C ALA A 647 7.59 -6.66 15.78
N ALA A 648 7.66 -5.68 16.68
CA ALA A 648 8.64 -4.59 16.57
C ALA A 648 10.08 -5.11 16.70
N ALA A 649 10.34 -5.99 17.67
CA ALA A 649 11.68 -6.56 17.90
C ALA A 649 12.20 -7.37 16.71
N GLN A 650 11.31 -8.11 16.02
CA GLN A 650 11.68 -8.86 14.82
C GLN A 650 12.19 -7.90 13.72
N VAL A 651 11.56 -6.75 13.54
CA VAL A 651 11.97 -5.75 12.55
C VAL A 651 13.23 -5.02 13.00
N LEU A 652 13.31 -4.63 14.27
CA LEU A 652 14.52 -4.00 14.85
C LEU A 652 15.74 -4.94 14.80
N GLY A 653 15.53 -6.26 14.74
CA GLY A 653 16.56 -7.26 14.56
C GLY A 653 17.20 -7.32 13.18
N VAL A 654 16.63 -6.65 12.16
CA VAL A 654 17.20 -6.64 10.81
C VAL A 654 18.59 -5.97 10.83
N GLY A 655 19.61 -6.71 10.33
CA GLY A 655 21.00 -6.24 10.35
C GLY A 655 21.68 -6.30 11.73
N ASN A 656 21.05 -6.89 12.74
CA ASN A 656 21.68 -7.18 14.02
C ASN A 656 22.55 -8.43 13.86
N GLN A 657 23.88 -8.27 13.83
CA GLN A 657 24.85 -9.37 13.74
C GLN A 657 25.72 -9.42 14.99
#